data_0a913f88b7ef2ea1d5027e3438364cdc
#
_entry.id   0a913f88b7ef2ea1d5027e3438364cdc
#
_cell.length_a   1.000
_cell.length_b   1.000
_cell.length_c   1.000
_cell.angle_alpha   90.00
_cell.angle_beta   90.00
_cell.angle_gamma   90.00
#
_symmetry.space_group_name_H-M   'P 1'
#
loop_
_entity.id
_entity.type
_entity.pdbx_description
1 polymer ?
#
loop_
_entity_poly.entity_id
_entity_poly.type
_entity_poly.pdbx_seq_one_letter_code
_entity_poly.pdbx_strand_id
1 'polypeptide(L)'
;MVPNGGSRDPGRTRARALAFYLPQFHPIPENDEWWGRGFTEWTNVTRAQPFFPGHYQPHVPGELGYYDLRVPEVREAQAALAAAYGISGFVYYHYWFHGKRLLGRPLDEVLASGSPDFPIALCWANEEWTRNWDARTGQVLMPQEFSDEDDLAHIRWLATAFADDRYIKIDGRPLMLIYRPGQLPNPKRTADIWRAEAQRLGFPDLYLCWVESWGPPPGGPEAFGLDASVGFMPLSGERIYAPFEGARGHRILDYRSAYEASLQRMAPSWKRFPSVMVGWDNTARRPHGATIFTGSTPEQYERWLRFAVDSVSGVRQEENYLFIVAWNEWAEGNHLEPDQRYGRAFLEATKAVLLDPPRSTVGKPGELRAVSPDGELGPKTFDYVYPYEHESAVANAAGLIGDLNLGRRSTVVDLGAGTAVISHALRRAGIAYHGLELHPVAVDLMHEAGIDATLCDLTDFDAVQSVLDDIGNIGAMTLLDVIEHLTQPHELLAALSAWSLKHGEVPLVVSVPNVAHFDLGLRLLCGRWTLSDTGLLDSTHLRFFTETTLKRMFERCGWRVVARDDFISLRTDQYDDELNDGLPVEMIGALRALSQSYNPKASVQQFVWTLAPFPVSSPPTSYLEAMAEPEGASELDAEPNDNLAVRSYLASVGLLSSETNRRAAKHLRSGVIWRGRRVVLKKVNKSPRLSAYSKKLRGWLR
;
A
#
# COMPACT_ATOMS: atom_id res chain seq x y z
N MET A 1 18.57 37.18 31.47
CA MET A 1 18.86 35.89 32.13
C MET A 1 17.96 34.86 31.50
N VAL A 2 18.51 34.06 30.62
CA VAL A 2 17.84 32.91 29.98
C VAL A 2 18.16 31.69 30.86
N PRO A 3 17.21 30.84 31.24
CA PRO A 3 17.52 29.67 32.05
C PRO A 3 18.23 28.63 31.18
N ASN A 4 19.35 28.17 31.72
CA ASN A 4 20.19 27.09 31.19
C ASN A 4 19.37 25.83 30.86
N GLY A 5 19.68 25.24 29.72
CA GLY A 5 19.17 23.98 29.25
C GLY A 5 19.43 22.82 30.22
N GLY A 6 18.36 22.21 30.67
CA GLY A 6 18.39 20.90 31.28
C GLY A 6 18.82 19.87 30.23
N SER A 7 19.84 19.10 30.55
CA SER A 7 20.25 17.91 29.80
C SER A 7 19.04 16.99 29.63
N ARG A 8 18.55 16.84 28.43
CA ARG A 8 17.58 15.78 28.08
C ARG A 8 18.37 14.46 28.19
N ASP A 9 18.02 13.67 29.20
CA ASP A 9 18.31 12.25 29.23
C ASP A 9 17.68 11.66 27.94
N PRO A 10 18.44 11.06 27.01
CA PRO A 10 17.86 10.45 25.83
C PRO A 10 17.16 9.17 26.29
N GLY A 11 15.92 9.31 26.74
CA GLY A 11 15.04 8.18 27.02
C GLY A 11 15.13 7.21 25.83
N ARG A 12 15.48 5.97 26.15
CA ARG A 12 15.72 4.79 25.31
C ARG A 12 14.97 4.87 23.97
N THR A 13 15.63 5.35 22.93
CA THR A 13 15.08 5.41 21.57
C THR A 13 14.76 3.98 21.14
N ARG A 14 13.51 3.69 20.78
CA ARG A 14 13.09 2.35 20.37
C ARG A 14 13.89 1.86 19.15
N ALA A 15 14.21 2.75 18.24
CA ALA A 15 15.00 2.50 17.05
C ALA A 15 15.60 3.78 16.50
N ARG A 16 16.73 3.69 15.81
CA ARG A 16 17.39 4.79 15.10
C ARG A 16 17.18 4.63 13.62
N ALA A 17 16.43 5.54 13.01
CA ALA A 17 16.11 5.51 11.58
C ALA A 17 17.15 6.28 10.77
N LEU A 18 17.77 5.64 9.79
CA LEU A 18 18.70 6.23 8.83
C LEU A 18 18.03 6.29 7.47
N ALA A 19 18.03 7.45 6.81
CA ALA A 19 17.44 7.62 5.49
C ALA A 19 18.50 7.68 4.39
N PHE A 20 18.33 6.92 3.31
CA PHE A 20 19.19 7.02 2.13
C PHE A 20 19.05 8.39 1.49
N TYR A 21 20.19 8.98 1.10
CA TYR A 21 20.27 10.35 0.61
C TYR A 21 20.98 10.41 -0.74
N LEU A 22 20.27 10.88 -1.77
CA LEU A 22 20.79 11.04 -3.14
C LEU A 22 21.43 12.42 -3.32
N PRO A 23 22.74 12.51 -3.67
CA PRO A 23 23.40 13.79 -3.87
C PRO A 23 23.24 14.39 -5.30
N GLN A 24 22.42 13.80 -6.16
CA GLN A 24 22.34 14.13 -7.60
C GLN A 24 21.45 15.35 -7.94
N PHE A 25 21.30 16.30 -7.00
CA PHE A 25 20.54 17.52 -7.19
C PHE A 25 21.45 18.75 -7.38
N HIS A 26 22.54 18.56 -8.11
CA HIS A 26 23.41 19.63 -8.59
C HIS A 26 24.10 19.18 -9.89
N PRO A 27 24.40 20.10 -10.83
CA PRO A 27 25.07 19.74 -12.06
C PRO A 27 26.54 19.37 -11.82
N ILE A 28 27.01 18.40 -12.62
CA ILE A 28 28.43 18.03 -12.71
C ILE A 28 28.83 17.96 -14.19
N PRO A 29 30.10 18.15 -14.53
CA PRO A 29 30.59 18.16 -15.94
C PRO A 29 30.21 16.86 -16.69
N GLU A 30 30.30 15.71 -16.04
CA GLU A 30 29.99 14.41 -16.62
C GLU A 30 28.50 14.31 -16.99
N ASN A 31 27.60 14.73 -16.08
CA ASN A 31 26.17 14.75 -16.37
C ASN A 31 25.82 15.76 -17.48
N ASP A 32 26.50 16.91 -17.51
CA ASP A 32 26.34 17.91 -18.56
C ASP A 32 26.71 17.34 -19.94
N GLU A 33 27.80 16.54 -20.01
CA GLU A 33 28.24 15.86 -21.24
C GLU A 33 27.25 14.77 -21.66
N TRP A 34 26.76 13.98 -20.73
CA TRP A 34 25.93 12.80 -21.04
C TRP A 34 24.47 13.14 -21.31
N TRP A 35 23.91 14.09 -20.59
CA TRP A 35 22.47 14.37 -20.55
C TRP A 35 22.10 15.80 -20.95
N GLY A 36 23.10 16.65 -21.17
CA GLY A 36 22.92 18.05 -21.50
C GLY A 36 23.17 19.01 -20.33
N ARG A 37 23.58 20.20 -20.67
CA ARG A 37 24.02 21.23 -19.73
C ARG A 37 22.99 21.54 -18.66
N GLY A 38 23.41 21.51 -17.40
CA GLY A 38 22.59 21.80 -16.23
C GLY A 38 21.76 20.62 -15.76
N PHE A 39 22.06 19.41 -16.25
CA PHE A 39 21.33 18.22 -15.82
C PHE A 39 21.46 17.96 -14.32
N THR A 40 20.32 17.74 -13.68
CA THR A 40 20.17 17.20 -12.34
C THR A 40 19.02 16.20 -12.34
N GLU A 41 18.79 15.50 -11.23
CA GLU A 41 17.62 14.60 -11.10
C GLU A 41 16.28 15.32 -11.32
N TRP A 42 16.21 16.61 -11.02
CA TRP A 42 15.01 17.42 -11.33
C TRP A 42 14.62 17.41 -12.80
N THR A 43 15.60 17.21 -13.71
CA THR A 43 15.33 17.09 -15.14
C THR A 43 14.45 15.88 -15.46
N ASN A 44 14.65 14.77 -14.77
CA ASN A 44 13.85 13.57 -14.92
C ASN A 44 12.48 13.76 -14.27
N VAL A 45 12.44 14.24 -13.03
CA VAL A 45 11.21 14.46 -12.26
C VAL A 45 10.24 15.37 -13.00
N THR A 46 10.70 16.52 -13.50
CA THR A 46 9.83 17.51 -14.15
C THR A 46 9.31 17.07 -15.53
N ARG A 47 9.93 16.08 -16.18
CA ARG A 47 9.50 15.50 -17.46
C ARG A 47 8.54 14.33 -17.31
N ALA A 48 8.40 13.79 -16.09
CA ALA A 48 7.54 12.66 -15.84
C ALA A 48 6.07 12.98 -16.18
N GLN A 49 5.35 11.99 -16.65
CA GLN A 49 3.95 12.11 -17.02
C GLN A 49 3.15 10.90 -16.51
N PRO A 50 1.87 11.07 -16.17
CA PRO A 50 1.02 9.95 -15.81
C PRO A 50 0.77 9.04 -17.03
N PHE A 51 0.84 7.71 -16.85
CA PHE A 51 0.60 6.73 -17.90
C PHE A 51 -0.78 6.07 -17.83
N PHE A 52 -1.50 6.23 -16.72
CA PHE A 52 -2.84 5.70 -16.52
C PHE A 52 -3.63 6.58 -15.54
N PRO A 53 -4.96 6.52 -15.50
CA PRO A 53 -5.78 7.26 -14.55
C PRO A 53 -5.38 6.95 -13.11
N GLY A 54 -5.15 7.99 -12.30
CA GLY A 54 -4.70 7.87 -10.91
C GLY A 54 -3.19 7.71 -10.72
N HIS A 55 -2.40 7.55 -11.79
CA HIS A 55 -0.95 7.52 -11.70
C HIS A 55 -0.40 8.87 -11.22
N TYR A 56 0.32 8.87 -10.09
CA TYR A 56 0.89 10.08 -9.50
C TYR A 56 2.23 10.41 -10.14
N GLN A 57 2.20 11.23 -11.18
CA GLN A 57 3.37 11.82 -11.83
C GLN A 57 2.97 13.17 -12.46
N PRO A 58 3.87 14.16 -12.48
CA PRO A 58 5.15 14.20 -11.77
C PRO A 58 4.97 14.37 -10.25
N HIS A 59 5.93 13.89 -9.46
CA HIS A 59 6.02 14.25 -8.05
C HIS A 59 6.51 15.71 -7.95
N VAL A 60 5.72 16.59 -7.38
CA VAL A 60 6.03 18.02 -7.29
C VAL A 60 6.48 18.35 -5.88
N PRO A 61 7.71 18.90 -5.68
CA PRO A 61 8.19 19.27 -4.37
C PRO A 61 7.28 20.26 -3.65
N GLY A 62 7.16 20.09 -2.33
CA GLY A 62 6.47 21.01 -1.44
C GLY A 62 7.40 22.16 -0.98
N GLU A 63 7.56 22.28 0.33
CA GLU A 63 8.24 23.42 0.98
C GLU A 63 9.73 23.57 0.67
N LEU A 64 10.44 22.47 0.34
CA LEU A 64 11.87 22.56 -0.03
C LEU A 64 12.08 22.99 -1.49
N GLY A 65 11.05 22.94 -2.34
CA GLY A 65 11.10 23.31 -3.73
C GLY A 65 12.07 22.47 -4.57
N TYR A 66 12.39 22.95 -5.78
CA TYR A 66 13.41 22.37 -6.66
C TYR A 66 14.79 22.92 -6.28
N TYR A 67 15.40 22.32 -5.29
CA TYR A 67 16.64 22.80 -4.68
C TYR A 67 17.91 22.41 -5.46
N ASP A 68 19.01 23.08 -5.12
CA ASP A 68 20.38 22.76 -5.52
C ASP A 68 21.20 22.44 -4.26
N LEU A 69 21.78 21.25 -4.20
CA LEU A 69 22.54 20.79 -3.04
C LEU A 69 23.90 21.51 -2.85
N ARG A 70 24.31 22.40 -3.75
CA ARG A 70 25.45 23.31 -3.54
C ARG A 70 25.10 24.43 -2.57
N VAL A 71 23.84 24.70 -2.32
CA VAL A 71 23.34 25.70 -1.39
C VAL A 71 23.37 25.16 0.04
N PRO A 72 24.20 25.68 0.96
CA PRO A 72 24.30 25.15 2.33
C PRO A 72 22.98 25.18 3.09
N GLU A 73 22.20 26.24 2.94
CA GLU A 73 20.92 26.46 3.61
C GLU A 73 19.91 25.35 3.26
N VAL A 74 19.99 24.79 2.06
CA VAL A 74 19.15 23.66 1.66
C VAL A 74 19.49 22.40 2.48
N ARG A 75 20.79 22.09 2.60
CA ARG A 75 21.25 20.93 3.37
C ARG A 75 20.93 21.09 4.87
N GLU A 76 21.03 22.31 5.39
CA GLU A 76 20.63 22.63 6.76
C GLU A 76 19.11 22.46 6.97
N ALA A 77 18.29 22.94 6.02
CA ALA A 77 16.83 22.79 6.06
C ALA A 77 16.42 21.32 6.00
N GLN A 78 17.06 20.51 5.13
CA GLN A 78 16.80 19.07 5.02
C GLN A 78 17.15 18.33 6.33
N ALA A 79 18.32 18.60 6.92
CA ALA A 79 18.75 18.00 8.16
C ALA A 79 17.87 18.41 9.35
N ALA A 80 17.51 19.70 9.44
CA ALA A 80 16.59 20.19 10.46
C ALA A 80 15.20 19.56 10.35
N LEU A 81 14.68 19.41 9.13
CA LEU A 81 13.42 18.74 8.88
C LEU A 81 13.51 17.27 9.27
N ALA A 82 14.53 16.54 8.84
CA ALA A 82 14.73 15.14 9.18
C ALA A 82 14.80 14.91 10.69
N ALA A 83 15.60 15.72 11.41
CA ALA A 83 15.74 15.67 12.86
C ALA A 83 14.42 15.92 13.60
N ALA A 84 13.62 16.90 13.13
CA ALA A 84 12.33 17.25 13.73
C ALA A 84 11.31 16.11 13.66
N TYR A 85 11.48 15.18 12.73
CA TYR A 85 10.61 14.03 12.50
C TYR A 85 11.22 12.69 12.92
N GLY A 86 12.34 12.70 13.64
CA GLY A 86 12.91 11.51 14.30
C GLY A 86 13.92 10.73 13.45
N ILE A 87 14.30 11.23 12.27
CA ILE A 87 15.39 10.64 11.50
C ILE A 87 16.70 10.89 12.23
N SER A 88 17.50 9.84 12.41
CA SER A 88 18.74 9.86 13.21
C SER A 88 20.00 10.12 12.39
N GLY A 89 19.91 10.17 11.07
CA GLY A 89 21.04 10.44 10.19
C GLY A 89 20.73 10.12 8.73
N PHE A 90 21.59 10.61 7.85
CA PHE A 90 21.54 10.34 6.41
C PHE A 90 22.61 9.32 5.99
N VAL A 91 22.25 8.44 5.06
CA VAL A 91 23.17 7.54 4.37
C VAL A 91 23.38 8.08 2.96
N TYR A 92 24.46 8.80 2.76
CA TYR A 92 24.77 9.40 1.47
C TYR A 92 25.22 8.33 0.48
N TYR A 93 24.63 8.30 -0.72
CA TYR A 93 25.22 7.57 -1.83
C TYR A 93 26.58 8.18 -2.18
N HIS A 94 27.59 7.31 -2.20
CA HIS A 94 28.97 7.62 -2.51
C HIS A 94 29.37 6.93 -3.82
N TYR A 95 29.89 7.71 -4.76
CA TYR A 95 30.24 7.25 -6.09
C TYR A 95 31.76 7.33 -6.26
N TRP A 96 32.40 6.16 -6.29
CA TRP A 96 33.84 5.99 -6.46
C TRP A 96 34.11 5.07 -7.64
N PHE A 97 34.85 5.57 -8.64
CA PHE A 97 35.20 4.90 -9.88
C PHE A 97 36.71 4.98 -10.08
N HIS A 98 37.46 4.00 -9.61
CA HIS A 98 38.91 3.89 -9.75
C HIS A 98 39.65 5.22 -9.50
N GLY A 99 39.55 5.73 -8.28
CA GLY A 99 40.14 6.98 -7.85
C GLY A 99 39.35 8.25 -8.23
N LYS A 100 38.34 8.14 -9.10
CA LYS A 100 37.49 9.27 -9.48
C LYS A 100 36.20 9.28 -8.67
N ARG A 101 35.92 10.41 -8.02
CA ARG A 101 34.66 10.62 -7.30
C ARG A 101 33.71 11.47 -8.14
N LEU A 102 32.44 11.04 -8.18
CA LEU A 102 31.36 11.84 -8.77
C LEU A 102 30.39 12.29 -7.69
N LEU A 103 29.69 13.41 -7.92
CA LEU A 103 28.66 13.96 -7.03
C LEU A 103 29.13 14.21 -5.58
N GLY A 104 30.44 14.29 -5.34
CA GLY A 104 31.00 14.40 -3.99
C GLY A 104 30.83 15.76 -3.33
N ARG A 105 30.60 16.82 -4.09
CA ARG A 105 30.63 18.22 -3.60
C ARG A 105 29.72 18.48 -2.38
N PRO A 106 28.44 18.03 -2.33
CA PRO A 106 27.60 18.28 -1.16
C PRO A 106 28.18 17.68 0.12
N LEU A 107 28.69 16.44 0.06
CA LEU A 107 29.31 15.77 1.19
C LEU A 107 30.63 16.43 1.59
N ASP A 108 31.48 16.80 0.62
CA ASP A 108 32.77 17.46 0.88
C ASP A 108 32.58 18.78 1.61
N GLU A 109 31.59 19.59 1.21
CA GLU A 109 31.24 20.83 1.87
C GLU A 109 30.68 20.62 3.29
N VAL A 110 29.87 19.56 3.52
CA VAL A 110 29.37 19.16 4.84
C VAL A 110 30.51 18.77 5.75
N LEU A 111 31.46 17.96 5.28
CA LEU A 111 32.62 17.54 6.05
C LEU A 111 33.55 18.74 6.37
N ALA A 112 33.79 19.61 5.38
CA ALA A 112 34.69 20.76 5.54
C ALA A 112 34.13 21.87 6.46
N SER A 113 32.79 22.09 6.40
CA SER A 113 32.14 23.14 7.18
C SER A 113 31.71 22.72 8.59
N GLY A 114 31.56 21.43 8.83
CA GLY A 114 30.93 20.92 10.04
C GLY A 114 29.39 21.14 10.09
N SER A 115 28.77 21.67 9.01
CA SER A 115 27.33 21.96 8.96
C SER A 115 26.66 21.25 7.75
N PRO A 116 25.41 20.73 7.92
CA PRO A 116 24.64 20.66 9.16
C PRO A 116 25.24 19.72 10.21
N ASP A 117 25.01 20.00 11.49
CA ASP A 117 25.33 19.08 12.59
C ASP A 117 24.29 17.94 12.62
N PHE A 118 24.45 17.01 11.71
CA PHE A 118 23.54 15.88 11.54
C PHE A 118 24.33 14.61 11.19
N PRO A 119 24.02 13.45 11.82
CA PRO A 119 24.77 12.21 11.61
C PRO A 119 24.76 11.72 10.17
N ILE A 120 25.90 11.20 9.71
CA ILE A 120 26.13 10.72 8.36
C ILE A 120 26.71 9.31 8.34
N ALA A 121 26.35 8.54 7.35
CA ALA A 121 27.00 7.32 6.91
C ALA A 121 27.13 7.32 5.37
N LEU A 122 27.89 6.40 4.83
CA LEU A 122 28.10 6.28 3.39
C LEU A 122 27.61 4.92 2.86
N CYS A 123 27.08 4.96 1.64
CA CYS A 123 26.75 3.77 0.85
C CYS A 123 27.46 3.83 -0.49
N TRP A 124 28.47 2.98 -0.71
CA TRP A 124 29.15 2.91 -2.00
C TRP A 124 28.22 2.28 -3.04
N ALA A 125 27.74 3.13 -3.97
CA ALA A 125 26.98 2.71 -5.14
C ALA A 125 27.98 2.24 -6.21
N ASN A 126 28.48 1.02 -6.07
CA ASN A 126 29.58 0.45 -6.82
C ASN A 126 29.16 -0.20 -8.15
N GLU A 127 28.17 0.40 -8.83
CA GLU A 127 27.72 -0.02 -10.16
C GLU A 127 28.34 0.86 -11.24
N GLU A 128 28.63 0.31 -12.40
CA GLU A 128 28.96 1.10 -13.57
C GLU A 128 27.75 1.97 -14.00
N TRP A 129 28.00 3.17 -14.49
CA TRP A 129 26.93 3.98 -15.05
C TRP A 129 26.76 3.70 -16.53
N THR A 130 25.53 3.39 -16.93
CA THR A 130 25.14 3.03 -18.28
C THR A 130 24.02 3.93 -18.80
N ARG A 131 23.97 4.09 -20.13
CA ARG A 131 22.91 4.86 -20.79
C ARG A 131 21.61 4.02 -20.93
N ASN A 132 21.15 3.41 -19.86
CA ASN A 132 19.93 2.57 -19.89
C ASN A 132 18.63 3.36 -19.74
N TRP A 133 18.70 4.67 -19.41
CA TRP A 133 17.52 5.49 -19.12
C TRP A 133 16.79 5.97 -20.39
N ASP A 134 17.49 6.02 -21.54
CA ASP A 134 16.91 6.51 -22.80
C ASP A 134 16.61 5.41 -23.83
N ALA A 135 16.49 4.14 -23.37
CA ALA A 135 16.30 2.94 -24.20
C ALA A 135 17.44 2.60 -25.18
N ARG A 136 18.58 3.25 -25.06
CA ARG A 136 19.81 2.88 -25.79
C ARG A 136 20.61 1.89 -24.95
N THR A 137 20.30 0.61 -25.10
CA THR A 137 20.88 -0.48 -24.31
C THR A 137 22.39 -0.60 -24.55
N GLY A 138 23.18 -0.60 -23.47
CA GLY A 138 24.54 -1.13 -23.43
C GLY A 138 25.68 -0.12 -23.54
N GLN A 139 25.46 1.19 -23.63
CA GLN A 139 26.58 2.13 -23.59
C GLN A 139 27.00 2.40 -22.15
N VAL A 140 28.19 1.98 -21.76
CA VAL A 140 28.85 2.33 -20.50
C VAL A 140 29.28 3.81 -20.57
N LEU A 141 28.82 4.62 -19.61
CA LEU A 141 29.15 6.03 -19.46
C LEU A 141 30.34 6.22 -18.51
N MET A 142 30.33 5.50 -17.39
CA MET A 142 31.40 5.45 -16.41
C MET A 142 31.63 4.01 -16.01
N PRO A 143 32.75 3.39 -16.44
CA PRO A 143 33.09 2.02 -16.06
C PRO A 143 33.48 1.93 -14.60
N GLN A 144 33.25 0.75 -14.01
CA GLN A 144 33.73 0.42 -12.69
C GLN A 144 34.91 -0.55 -12.82
N GLU A 145 36.09 -0.09 -12.37
CA GLU A 145 37.32 -0.89 -12.37
C GLU A 145 37.76 -1.12 -10.92
N PHE A 146 38.26 -2.30 -10.62
CA PHE A 146 38.63 -2.70 -9.26
C PHE A 146 40.08 -3.20 -9.23
N SER A 147 40.86 -2.76 -8.25
CA SER A 147 42.18 -3.26 -7.95
C SER A 147 42.51 -3.07 -6.46
N ASP A 148 43.51 -3.81 -5.96
CA ASP A 148 44.02 -3.65 -4.58
C ASP A 148 44.52 -2.22 -4.31
N GLU A 149 45.15 -1.58 -5.31
CA GLU A 149 45.63 -0.19 -5.22
C GLU A 149 44.45 0.78 -5.12
N ASP A 150 43.38 0.54 -5.86
CA ASP A 150 42.18 1.37 -5.79
C ASP A 150 41.45 1.17 -4.46
N ASP A 151 41.35 -0.06 -3.97
CA ASP A 151 40.80 -0.36 -2.64
C ASP A 151 41.55 0.41 -1.54
N LEU A 152 42.90 0.48 -1.60
CA LEU A 152 43.71 1.28 -0.69
C LEU A 152 43.46 2.79 -0.85
N ALA A 153 43.36 3.28 -2.07
CA ALA A 153 43.08 4.69 -2.31
C ALA A 153 41.67 5.07 -1.80
N HIS A 154 40.69 4.19 -2.01
CA HIS A 154 39.34 4.39 -1.58
C HIS A 154 39.21 4.45 -0.06
N ILE A 155 39.75 3.46 0.66
CA ILE A 155 39.68 3.45 2.16
C ILE A 155 40.42 4.63 2.76
N ARG A 156 41.53 5.10 2.17
CA ARG A 156 42.24 6.32 2.65
C ARG A 156 41.39 7.56 2.51
N TRP A 157 40.62 7.68 1.43
CA TRP A 157 39.65 8.75 1.30
C TRP A 157 38.49 8.59 2.29
N LEU A 158 37.92 7.37 2.42
CA LEU A 158 36.84 7.08 3.38
C LEU A 158 37.26 7.42 4.83
N ALA A 159 38.51 7.15 5.18
CA ALA A 159 39.05 7.48 6.50
C ALA A 159 38.93 8.98 6.84
N THR A 160 38.97 9.88 5.85
CA THR A 160 38.74 11.32 6.09
C THR A 160 37.29 11.60 6.52
N ALA A 161 36.33 10.90 5.96
CA ALA A 161 34.94 10.99 6.38
C ALA A 161 34.69 10.28 7.72
N PHE A 162 35.30 9.13 7.96
CA PHE A 162 35.18 8.36 9.21
C PHE A 162 35.75 9.11 10.43
N ALA A 163 36.68 10.01 10.23
CA ALA A 163 37.26 10.87 11.26
C ALA A 163 36.32 11.97 11.74
N ASP A 164 35.26 12.29 11.00
CA ASP A 164 34.25 13.28 11.42
C ASP A 164 33.45 12.72 12.61
N ASP A 165 33.23 13.57 13.63
CA ASP A 165 32.52 13.18 14.87
C ASP A 165 31.05 12.82 14.60
N ARG A 166 30.44 13.34 13.52
CA ARG A 166 29.07 13.04 13.11
C ARG A 166 28.97 11.71 12.35
N TYR A 167 30.11 11.10 11.99
CA TYR A 167 30.07 9.84 11.25
C TYR A 167 29.54 8.70 12.14
N ILE A 168 28.52 7.98 11.63
CA ILE A 168 27.84 6.93 12.39
C ILE A 168 28.78 5.75 12.61
N LYS A 169 28.90 5.32 13.87
CA LYS A 169 29.73 4.21 14.30
C LYS A 169 28.90 3.19 15.09
N ILE A 170 29.18 1.92 14.91
CA ILE A 170 28.62 0.80 15.67
C ILE A 170 29.78 0.17 16.46
N ASP A 171 29.69 0.14 17.80
CA ASP A 171 30.78 -0.30 18.69
C ASP A 171 32.13 0.40 18.36
N GLY A 172 32.08 1.71 18.03
CA GLY A 172 33.27 2.50 17.67
C GLY A 172 33.77 2.26 16.23
N ARG A 173 33.19 1.31 15.49
CA ARG A 173 33.55 0.97 14.11
C ARG A 173 32.72 1.80 13.13
N PRO A 174 33.33 2.57 12.19
CA PRO A 174 32.60 3.31 11.17
C PRO A 174 31.68 2.40 10.35
N LEU A 175 30.40 2.81 10.20
CA LEU A 175 29.41 2.09 9.40
C LEU A 175 29.59 2.42 7.92
N MET A 176 29.88 1.42 7.10
CA MET A 176 30.02 1.55 5.65
C MET A 176 29.13 0.54 4.95
N LEU A 177 28.28 1.01 4.02
CA LEU A 177 27.41 0.17 3.22
C LEU A 177 28.00 -0.02 1.83
N ILE A 178 27.91 -1.24 1.31
CA ILE A 178 28.30 -1.61 -0.06
C ILE A 178 27.04 -2.06 -0.80
N TYR A 179 26.69 -1.34 -1.87
CA TYR A 179 25.42 -1.55 -2.56
C TYR A 179 25.36 -2.89 -3.29
N ARG A 180 26.45 -3.27 -3.99
CA ARG A 180 26.54 -4.52 -4.76
C ARG A 180 27.87 -5.25 -4.55
N PRO A 181 28.11 -5.85 -3.39
CA PRO A 181 29.39 -6.53 -3.13
C PRO A 181 29.64 -7.69 -4.10
N GLY A 182 28.60 -8.31 -4.66
CA GLY A 182 28.74 -9.37 -5.68
C GLY A 182 29.31 -8.91 -7.02
N GLN A 183 29.46 -7.61 -7.26
CA GLN A 183 30.16 -7.08 -8.46
C GLN A 183 31.68 -6.94 -8.25
N LEU A 184 32.14 -6.96 -6.99
CA LEU A 184 33.56 -6.96 -6.70
C LEU A 184 34.19 -8.29 -7.15
N PRO A 185 35.37 -8.27 -7.78
CA PRO A 185 36.05 -9.50 -8.16
C PRO A 185 36.35 -10.44 -7.01
N ASN A 186 36.68 -9.87 -5.84
CA ASN A 186 36.88 -10.59 -4.58
C ASN A 186 36.43 -9.70 -3.40
N PRO A 187 35.13 -9.70 -3.03
CA PRO A 187 34.60 -8.84 -1.98
C PRO A 187 35.31 -8.99 -0.64
N LYS A 188 35.68 -10.25 -0.29
CA LYS A 188 36.40 -10.52 0.95
C LYS A 188 37.78 -9.89 0.95
N ARG A 189 38.48 -9.93 -0.19
CA ARG A 189 39.81 -9.30 -0.34
C ARG A 189 39.72 -7.79 -0.16
N THR A 190 38.74 -7.12 -0.80
CA THR A 190 38.48 -5.69 -0.60
C THR A 190 38.20 -5.37 0.87
N ALA A 191 37.34 -6.16 1.54
CA ALA A 191 37.03 -5.98 2.95
C ALA A 191 38.30 -6.14 3.84
N ASP A 192 39.15 -7.15 3.56
CA ASP A 192 40.39 -7.38 4.30
C ASP A 192 41.38 -6.22 4.13
N ILE A 193 41.53 -5.68 2.90
CA ILE A 193 42.36 -4.50 2.61
C ILE A 193 41.85 -3.27 3.36
N TRP A 194 40.54 -3.03 3.30
CA TRP A 194 39.92 -1.89 3.97
C TRP A 194 40.11 -1.95 5.49
N ARG A 195 39.88 -3.11 6.12
CA ARG A 195 40.05 -3.29 7.57
C ARG A 195 41.49 -3.08 8.01
N ALA A 196 42.45 -3.69 7.28
CA ALA A 196 43.86 -3.56 7.58
C ALA A 196 44.33 -2.10 7.50
N GLU A 197 43.93 -1.38 6.46
CA GLU A 197 44.35 0.02 6.28
C GLU A 197 43.62 0.95 7.27
N ALA A 198 42.33 0.70 7.57
CA ALA A 198 41.59 1.45 8.58
C ALA A 198 42.26 1.34 9.97
N GLN A 199 42.68 0.10 10.36
CA GLN A 199 43.42 -0.12 11.62
C GLN A 199 44.76 0.63 11.61
N ARG A 200 45.49 0.61 10.49
CA ARG A 200 46.75 1.37 10.34
C ARG A 200 46.51 2.88 10.50
N LEU A 201 45.34 3.38 10.10
CA LEU A 201 44.92 4.79 10.23
C LEU A 201 44.33 5.13 11.59
N GLY A 202 44.26 4.17 12.54
CA GLY A 202 43.85 4.40 13.92
C GLY A 202 42.39 4.08 14.25
N PHE A 203 41.63 3.52 13.31
CA PHE A 203 40.27 3.01 13.58
C PHE A 203 40.37 1.61 14.22
N PRO A 204 39.46 1.23 15.15
CA PRO A 204 39.49 -0.10 15.75
C PRO A 204 39.22 -1.21 14.73
N ASP A 205 38.28 -0.99 13.84
CA ASP A 205 37.84 -1.82 12.72
C ASP A 205 36.76 -1.07 11.92
N LEU A 206 36.15 -1.71 10.92
CA LEU A 206 35.00 -1.22 10.17
C LEU A 206 33.76 -2.07 10.45
N TYR A 207 32.59 -1.46 10.41
CA TYR A 207 31.30 -2.17 10.39
C TYR A 207 30.77 -2.14 8.95
N LEU A 208 30.98 -3.24 8.21
CA LEU A 208 30.69 -3.34 6.79
C LEU A 208 29.33 -4.01 6.58
N CYS A 209 28.44 -3.35 5.82
CA CYS A 209 27.12 -3.89 5.52
C CYS A 209 26.92 -4.07 4.01
N TRP A 210 26.29 -5.17 3.63
CA TRP A 210 25.77 -5.37 2.30
C TRP A 210 24.33 -4.82 2.17
N VAL A 211 24.02 -4.09 1.09
CA VAL A 211 22.65 -3.64 0.77
C VAL A 211 21.95 -4.70 -0.10
N GLU A 212 20.87 -5.28 0.39
CA GLU A 212 20.15 -6.40 -0.25
C GLU A 212 19.30 -5.96 -1.46
N SER A 213 19.83 -5.12 -2.34
CA SER A 213 19.09 -4.57 -3.50
C SER A 213 18.77 -5.58 -4.59
N TRP A 214 19.50 -6.69 -4.68
CA TRP A 214 19.40 -7.70 -5.76
C TRP A 214 19.25 -9.13 -5.24
N GLY A 215 18.75 -9.29 -4.02
CA GLY A 215 18.56 -10.58 -3.37
C GLY A 215 19.82 -11.11 -2.65
N PRO A 216 19.66 -12.05 -1.71
CA PRO A 216 20.75 -12.56 -0.91
C PRO A 216 21.68 -13.47 -1.74
N PRO A 217 23.01 -13.28 -1.60
CA PRO A 217 23.94 -14.28 -2.10
C PRO A 217 23.85 -15.56 -1.26
N PRO A 218 24.24 -16.70 -1.78
CA PRO A 218 24.46 -17.88 -0.98
C PRO A 218 25.48 -17.61 0.12
N GLY A 219 25.15 -17.88 1.39
CA GLY A 219 26.06 -17.77 2.52
C GLY A 219 26.05 -16.45 3.30
N GLY A 220 25.20 -15.47 2.94
CA GLY A 220 25.05 -14.21 3.67
C GLY A 220 26.25 -13.26 3.58
N PRO A 221 26.26 -12.19 4.42
CA PRO A 221 27.31 -11.16 4.41
C PRO A 221 28.70 -11.71 4.72
N GLU A 222 28.81 -12.70 5.57
CA GLU A 222 30.08 -13.31 5.98
C GLU A 222 30.84 -13.89 4.79
N ALA A 223 30.13 -14.41 3.78
CA ALA A 223 30.76 -14.93 2.55
C ALA A 223 31.54 -13.84 1.79
N PHE A 224 31.18 -12.57 2.00
CA PHE A 224 31.86 -11.42 1.44
C PHE A 224 32.82 -10.71 2.42
N GLY A 225 33.01 -11.25 3.63
CA GLY A 225 33.79 -10.59 4.66
C GLY A 225 33.08 -9.39 5.31
N LEU A 226 31.75 -9.33 5.25
CA LEU A 226 30.93 -8.25 5.80
C LEU A 226 30.27 -8.68 7.10
N ASP A 227 29.92 -7.71 7.97
CA ASP A 227 29.35 -7.95 9.30
C ASP A 227 27.85 -8.20 9.30
N ALA A 228 27.13 -7.51 8.41
CA ALA A 228 25.66 -7.51 8.38
C ALA A 228 25.11 -7.20 7.00
N SER A 229 23.79 -7.33 6.85
CA SER A 229 23.08 -6.82 5.69
C SER A 229 22.08 -5.72 6.09
N VAL A 230 21.73 -4.88 5.13
CA VAL A 230 20.65 -3.90 5.19
C VAL A 230 19.58 -4.33 4.19
N GLY A 231 18.37 -4.58 4.68
CA GLY A 231 17.23 -4.79 3.80
C GLY A 231 17.08 -3.60 2.84
N PHE A 232 16.67 -3.86 1.62
CA PHE A 232 16.45 -2.80 0.63
C PHE A 232 15.23 -3.13 -0.22
N MET A 233 14.37 -2.14 -0.43
CA MET A 233 13.14 -2.30 -1.21
C MET A 233 13.14 -1.32 -2.40
N PRO A 234 12.55 -1.69 -3.53
CA PRO A 234 11.92 -2.99 -3.83
C PRO A 234 12.97 -4.09 -4.08
N LEU A 235 12.73 -5.26 -3.53
CA LEU A 235 13.61 -6.42 -3.77
C LEU A 235 13.40 -6.97 -5.18
N SER A 236 14.50 -7.30 -5.85
CA SER A 236 14.45 -8.07 -7.10
C SER A 236 14.17 -9.54 -6.78
N GLY A 237 13.16 -10.12 -7.41
CA GLY A 237 12.86 -11.55 -7.30
C GLY A 237 11.81 -11.95 -6.27
N GLU A 238 11.31 -11.06 -5.45
CA GLU A 238 10.11 -11.35 -4.64
C GLU A 238 8.87 -11.38 -5.53
N ARG A 239 7.95 -12.30 -5.23
CA ARG A 239 6.65 -12.40 -5.89
C ARG A 239 5.73 -11.28 -5.36
N ILE A 240 5.99 -10.05 -5.79
CA ILE A 240 5.12 -8.93 -5.52
C ILE A 240 4.02 -8.94 -6.57
N TYR A 241 2.78 -8.89 -6.12
CA TYR A 241 1.63 -8.91 -7.01
C TYR A 241 1.67 -7.72 -7.98
N ALA A 242 1.57 -8.03 -9.28
CA ALA A 242 1.43 -7.05 -10.34
C ALA A 242 -0.04 -7.03 -10.80
N PRO A 243 -0.83 -6.00 -10.46
CA PRO A 243 -2.25 -5.95 -10.81
C PRO A 243 -2.50 -5.93 -12.32
N PHE A 244 -1.58 -5.38 -13.10
CA PHE A 244 -1.62 -5.41 -14.57
C PHE A 244 -0.28 -5.00 -15.18
N GLU A 245 -0.02 -5.42 -16.42
CA GLU A 245 1.02 -4.81 -17.24
C GLU A 245 0.52 -3.47 -17.77
N GLY A 246 1.19 -2.40 -17.37
CA GLY A 246 0.90 -1.07 -17.87
C GLY A 246 1.27 -0.91 -19.35
N ALA A 247 0.71 0.10 -19.99
CA ALA A 247 1.17 0.54 -21.30
C ALA A 247 2.70 0.71 -21.29
N ARG A 248 3.39 0.34 -22.36
CA ARG A 248 4.86 0.40 -22.51
C ARG A 248 5.64 -0.64 -21.69
N GLY A 249 5.01 -1.74 -21.25
CA GLY A 249 5.68 -2.81 -20.49
C GLY A 249 6.08 -2.41 -19.07
N HIS A 250 5.38 -1.45 -18.45
CA HIS A 250 5.60 -1.10 -17.05
C HIS A 250 5.05 -2.20 -16.13
N ARG A 251 5.82 -2.54 -15.10
CA ARG A 251 5.38 -3.42 -14.01
C ARG A 251 4.67 -2.57 -12.96
N ILE A 252 3.38 -2.77 -12.81
CA ILE A 252 2.58 -2.06 -11.81
C ILE A 252 2.31 -3.02 -10.66
N LEU A 253 2.82 -2.69 -9.49
CA LEU A 253 2.84 -3.52 -8.29
C LEU A 253 2.00 -2.84 -7.21
N ASP A 254 1.50 -3.62 -6.28
CA ASP A 254 0.79 -3.11 -5.11
C ASP A 254 1.76 -2.92 -3.94
N TYR A 255 1.74 -1.73 -3.34
CA TYR A 255 2.61 -1.36 -2.22
C TYR A 255 2.34 -2.22 -0.97
N ARG A 256 1.07 -2.51 -0.71
CA ARG A 256 0.67 -3.36 0.41
C ARG A 256 1.24 -4.78 0.27
N SER A 257 1.20 -5.34 -0.94
CA SER A 257 1.80 -6.66 -1.20
C SER A 257 3.31 -6.68 -0.93
N ALA A 258 4.04 -5.57 -1.18
CA ALA A 258 5.46 -5.48 -0.84
C ALA A 258 5.68 -5.46 0.68
N TYR A 259 4.84 -4.74 1.41
CA TYR A 259 4.85 -4.72 2.86
C TYR A 259 4.57 -6.13 3.42
N GLU A 260 3.49 -6.78 2.98
CA GLU A 260 3.11 -8.13 3.43
C GLU A 260 4.20 -9.17 3.13
N ALA A 261 4.81 -9.12 1.94
CA ALA A 261 5.96 -9.97 1.61
C ALA A 261 7.14 -9.72 2.57
N SER A 262 7.37 -8.47 2.97
CA SER A 262 8.39 -8.13 3.95
C SER A 262 8.10 -8.72 5.35
N LEU A 263 6.82 -8.79 5.77
CA LEU A 263 6.41 -9.42 7.03
C LEU A 263 6.65 -10.93 7.04
N GLN A 264 6.37 -11.58 5.92
CA GLN A 264 6.48 -13.04 5.77
C GLN A 264 7.91 -13.51 5.57
N ARG A 265 8.83 -12.58 5.32
CA ARG A 265 10.22 -12.90 5.05
C ARG A 265 10.89 -13.50 6.29
N MET A 266 11.33 -14.74 6.19
CA MET A 266 12.04 -15.42 7.26
C MET A 266 13.28 -14.61 7.68
N ALA A 267 13.49 -14.48 9.00
CA ALA A 267 14.71 -13.89 9.52
C ALA A 267 15.92 -14.72 9.04
N PRO A 268 16.93 -14.10 8.41
CA PRO A 268 18.12 -14.83 8.02
C PRO A 268 18.92 -15.27 9.24
N SER A 269 19.85 -16.23 9.04
CA SER A 269 20.76 -16.67 10.07
C SER A 269 21.84 -15.65 10.44
N TRP A 270 21.92 -14.53 9.72
CA TRP A 270 22.85 -13.42 9.94
C TRP A 270 22.15 -12.17 10.42
N LYS A 271 22.93 -11.20 10.91
CA LYS A 271 22.40 -9.87 11.28
C LYS A 271 21.90 -9.13 10.05
N ARG A 272 20.62 -8.77 10.05
CA ARG A 272 20.00 -7.89 9.07
C ARG A 272 19.36 -6.69 9.75
N PHE A 273 19.65 -5.50 9.25
CA PHE A 273 18.92 -4.29 9.59
C PHE A 273 17.69 -4.17 8.68
N PRO A 274 16.48 -4.00 9.21
CA PRO A 274 15.28 -3.85 8.41
C PRO A 274 15.29 -2.53 7.64
N SER A 275 14.58 -2.50 6.49
CA SER A 275 14.29 -1.27 5.78
C SER A 275 12.81 -1.15 5.46
N VAL A 276 12.37 0.09 5.27
CA VAL A 276 11.04 0.44 4.77
C VAL A 276 11.18 1.32 3.52
N MET A 277 10.21 1.20 2.63
CA MET A 277 10.14 1.97 1.39
C MET A 277 9.01 3.00 1.52
N VAL A 278 9.28 4.27 1.17
CA VAL A 278 8.23 5.31 1.20
C VAL A 278 7.26 5.14 0.03
N GLY A 279 7.78 4.86 -1.14
CA GLY A 279 7.07 4.60 -2.37
C GLY A 279 8.05 4.10 -3.43
N TRP A 280 7.55 3.77 -4.64
CA TRP A 280 8.44 3.48 -5.76
C TRP A 280 7.73 3.67 -7.09
N ASP A 281 8.27 4.56 -7.91
CA ASP A 281 7.84 4.80 -9.27
C ASP A 281 8.99 5.39 -10.09
N ASN A 282 9.73 4.55 -10.79
CA ASN A 282 10.88 5.02 -11.57
C ASN A 282 10.55 5.38 -13.02
N THR A 283 9.28 5.71 -13.32
CA THR A 283 8.85 6.14 -14.66
C THR A 283 9.48 7.46 -15.09
N ALA A 284 9.88 8.32 -14.15
CA ALA A 284 10.61 9.55 -14.45
C ALA A 284 11.98 9.27 -15.09
N ARG A 285 12.66 8.19 -14.67
CA ARG A 285 13.94 7.74 -15.25
C ARG A 285 13.73 6.76 -16.41
N ARG A 286 12.65 5.97 -16.42
CA ARG A 286 12.43 4.86 -17.35
C ARG A 286 11.10 4.97 -18.08
N PRO A 287 11.06 5.56 -19.27
CA PRO A 287 9.82 5.72 -20.04
C PRO A 287 9.24 4.38 -20.56
N HIS A 288 9.98 3.27 -20.42
CA HIS A 288 9.59 1.91 -20.77
C HIS A 288 10.13 0.92 -19.73
N GLY A 289 9.37 -0.13 -19.43
CA GLY A 289 9.78 -1.20 -18.53
C GLY A 289 10.09 -0.72 -17.10
N ALA A 290 9.44 0.35 -16.65
CA ALA A 290 9.56 0.85 -15.29
C ALA A 290 8.82 -0.06 -14.30
N THR A 291 9.16 0.09 -13.02
CA THR A 291 8.43 -0.52 -11.90
C THR A 291 7.72 0.58 -11.14
N ILE A 292 6.43 0.39 -10.89
CA ILE A 292 5.55 1.34 -10.22
C ILE A 292 4.87 0.60 -9.07
N PHE A 293 4.95 1.12 -7.86
CA PHE A 293 4.13 0.67 -6.74
C PHE A 293 2.96 1.64 -6.56
N THR A 294 1.75 1.13 -6.71
CA THR A 294 0.52 1.90 -6.46
C THR A 294 0.04 1.66 -5.03
N GLY A 295 -0.74 2.61 -4.49
CA GLY A 295 -1.33 2.48 -3.16
C GLY A 295 -0.38 2.81 -2.00
N SER A 296 0.78 3.43 -2.24
CA SER A 296 1.58 3.97 -1.15
C SER A 296 0.85 5.16 -0.51
N THR A 297 0.52 5.03 0.77
CA THR A 297 -0.08 6.09 1.60
C THR A 297 0.71 6.26 2.89
N PRO A 298 0.60 7.43 3.56
CA PRO A 298 1.24 7.64 4.86
C PRO A 298 0.89 6.58 5.90
N GLU A 299 -0.36 6.08 5.89
CA GLU A 299 -0.86 5.08 6.82
C GLU A 299 -0.22 3.70 6.57
N GLN A 300 -0.10 3.27 5.31
CA GLN A 300 0.56 2.01 4.96
C GLN A 300 2.06 2.07 5.27
N TYR A 301 2.68 3.19 4.97
CA TYR A 301 4.07 3.44 5.34
C TYR A 301 4.26 3.42 6.87
N GLU A 302 3.36 4.04 7.64
CA GLU A 302 3.38 4.02 9.11
C GLU A 302 3.36 2.59 9.65
N ARG A 303 2.49 1.73 9.12
CA ARG A 303 2.40 0.32 9.52
C ARG A 303 3.72 -0.42 9.27
N TRP A 304 4.29 -0.25 8.08
CA TRP A 304 5.56 -0.88 7.74
C TRP A 304 6.69 -0.39 8.64
N LEU A 305 6.76 0.93 8.86
CA LEU A 305 7.75 1.52 9.74
C LEU A 305 7.59 1.02 11.19
N ARG A 306 6.37 0.92 11.68
CA ARG A 306 6.07 0.39 13.02
C ARG A 306 6.56 -1.06 13.17
N PHE A 307 6.28 -1.91 12.20
CA PHE A 307 6.82 -3.27 12.17
C PHE A 307 8.35 -3.30 12.17
N ALA A 308 9.01 -2.46 11.37
CA ALA A 308 10.46 -2.38 11.33
C ALA A 308 11.04 -1.92 12.68
N VAL A 309 10.42 -0.95 13.35
CA VAL A 309 10.79 -0.50 14.70
C VAL A 309 10.61 -1.63 15.71
N ASP A 310 9.50 -2.34 15.68
CA ASP A 310 9.23 -3.45 16.60
C ASP A 310 10.23 -4.60 16.41
N SER A 311 10.67 -4.86 15.19
CA SER A 311 11.67 -5.91 14.90
C SER A 311 13.07 -5.61 15.47
N VAL A 312 13.39 -4.33 15.74
CA VAL A 312 14.66 -3.92 16.35
C VAL A 312 14.52 -3.48 17.81
N SER A 313 13.30 -3.41 18.38
CA SER A 313 13.01 -3.01 19.75
C SER A 313 13.49 -4.05 20.74
N GLY A 314 14.39 -4.55 20.95
CA GLY A 314 14.98 -5.54 21.89
C GLY A 314 16.42 -5.84 21.55
N VAL A 315 16.89 -5.26 20.46
CA VAL A 315 18.28 -5.35 20.03
C VAL A 315 19.15 -4.37 20.86
N ARG A 316 20.44 -4.66 20.98
CA ARG A 316 21.41 -3.75 21.65
C ARG A 316 21.30 -2.34 21.06
N GLN A 317 21.42 -1.33 21.89
CA GLN A 317 21.26 0.07 21.49
C GLN A 317 22.23 0.46 20.36
N GLU A 318 23.42 -0.11 20.33
CA GLU A 318 24.43 0.11 19.29
C GLU A 318 24.01 -0.41 17.92
N GLU A 319 23.07 -1.37 17.87
CA GLU A 319 22.61 -2.04 16.65
C GLU A 319 21.09 -1.90 16.39
N ASN A 320 20.40 -0.99 17.09
CA ASN A 320 18.95 -0.79 16.90
C ASN A 320 18.63 0.14 15.72
N TYR A 321 19.33 -0.03 14.61
CA TYR A 321 19.09 0.74 13.38
C TYR A 321 18.02 0.10 12.49
N LEU A 322 17.29 0.96 11.82
CA LEU A 322 16.50 0.63 10.63
C LEU A 322 16.81 1.64 9.51
N PHE A 323 16.47 1.28 8.27
CA PHE A 323 16.76 2.12 7.12
C PHE A 323 15.48 2.53 6.40
N ILE A 324 15.43 3.76 5.90
CA ILE A 324 14.33 4.28 5.10
C ILE A 324 14.84 4.55 3.68
N VAL A 325 14.19 3.97 2.72
CA VAL A 325 14.43 4.16 1.29
C VAL A 325 13.29 5.03 0.75
N ALA A 326 13.48 6.33 0.53
CA ALA A 326 14.66 7.15 0.78
C ALA A 326 14.24 8.53 1.33
N TRP A 327 15.24 9.41 1.62
CA TRP A 327 14.96 10.82 1.92
C TRP A 327 14.48 11.53 0.68
N ASN A 328 15.21 11.41 -0.45
CA ASN A 328 15.05 12.28 -1.62
C ASN A 328 15.24 11.59 -2.99
N GLU A 329 14.82 10.34 -3.17
CA GLU A 329 14.82 9.66 -4.48
C GLU A 329 13.60 10.05 -5.32
N TRP A 330 13.50 11.34 -5.66
CA TRP A 330 12.36 11.95 -6.35
C TRP A 330 12.04 11.32 -7.70
N ALA A 331 13.05 11.00 -8.51
CA ALA A 331 12.83 10.39 -9.83
C ALA A 331 12.51 8.89 -9.76
N GLU A 332 12.52 8.32 -8.56
CA GLU A 332 12.01 6.97 -8.28
C GLU A 332 10.70 7.00 -7.47
N GLY A 333 10.10 8.20 -7.30
CA GLY A 333 8.88 8.35 -6.53
C GLY A 333 9.01 7.86 -5.07
N ASN A 334 10.23 7.89 -4.53
CA ASN A 334 10.59 7.30 -3.25
C ASN A 334 11.29 8.35 -2.36
N HIS A 335 10.50 9.22 -1.77
CA HIS A 335 11.03 10.34 -0.99
C HIS A 335 10.19 10.62 0.26
N LEU A 336 10.86 10.91 1.37
CA LEU A 336 10.25 11.44 2.59
C LEU A 336 10.08 12.94 2.56
N GLU A 337 10.86 13.64 1.73
CA GLU A 337 10.71 15.07 1.55
C GLU A 337 9.29 15.43 1.15
N PRO A 338 8.69 16.49 1.72
CA PRO A 338 7.31 16.86 1.47
C PRO A 338 7.03 17.19 0.00
N ASP A 339 5.94 16.63 -0.54
CA ASP A 339 5.43 16.93 -1.87
C ASP A 339 4.11 17.73 -1.80
N GLN A 340 3.60 18.14 -2.96
CA GLN A 340 2.35 18.90 -3.03
C GLN A 340 1.10 18.02 -2.79
N ARG A 341 1.20 16.70 -2.94
CA ARG A 341 0.07 15.78 -2.76
C ARG A 341 -0.16 15.43 -1.29
N TYR A 342 0.90 15.07 -0.59
CA TYR A 342 0.83 14.56 0.78
C TYR A 342 1.36 15.56 1.82
N GLY A 343 1.99 16.66 1.38
CA GLY A 343 2.64 17.60 2.30
C GLY A 343 3.62 16.88 3.22
N ARG A 344 3.48 17.05 4.52
CA ARG A 344 4.30 16.39 5.54
C ARG A 344 3.74 15.06 6.07
N ALA A 345 2.69 14.50 5.47
CA ALA A 345 1.98 13.36 6.05
C ALA A 345 2.89 12.13 6.27
N PHE A 346 3.81 11.81 5.36
CA PHE A 346 4.81 10.75 5.56
C PHE A 346 5.79 11.06 6.69
N LEU A 347 6.18 12.31 6.85
CA LEU A 347 7.02 12.75 7.97
C LEU A 347 6.25 12.69 9.30
N GLU A 348 4.98 13.10 9.34
CA GLU A 348 4.15 12.97 10.54
C GLU A 348 3.96 11.50 10.93
N ALA A 349 3.75 10.60 9.98
CA ALA A 349 3.73 9.16 10.20
C ALA A 349 5.06 8.66 10.77
N THR A 350 6.18 9.13 10.23
CA THR A 350 7.54 8.81 10.74
C THR A 350 7.69 9.24 12.20
N LYS A 351 7.31 10.48 12.51
CA LYS A 351 7.37 11.04 13.86
C LYS A 351 6.52 10.26 14.86
N ALA A 352 5.29 9.91 14.47
CA ALA A 352 4.35 9.15 15.30
C ALA A 352 4.90 7.77 15.69
N VAL A 353 5.75 7.19 14.85
CA VAL A 353 6.37 5.88 15.14
C VAL A 353 7.66 6.00 15.93
N LEU A 354 8.52 6.97 15.60
CA LEU A 354 9.88 7.07 16.14
C LEU A 354 9.97 7.88 17.44
N LEU A 355 9.16 8.96 17.57
CA LEU A 355 9.29 9.92 18.67
C LEU A 355 8.14 9.85 19.69
N ASP A 356 6.95 9.44 19.29
CA ASP A 356 5.86 9.31 20.23
C ASP A 356 6.10 8.11 21.18
N PRO A 357 5.79 8.25 22.51
CA PRO A 357 5.87 7.14 23.40
C PRO A 357 4.99 5.99 22.88
N PRO A 358 5.35 4.72 23.14
CA PRO A 358 4.49 3.61 22.74
C PRO A 358 3.11 3.91 23.33
N ARG A 359 2.11 4.10 22.45
CA ARG A 359 0.72 4.00 22.92
C ARG A 359 0.69 2.66 23.62
N SER A 360 0.31 2.69 24.90
CA SER A 360 0.16 1.50 25.73
C SER A 360 -0.35 0.38 24.82
N THR A 361 0.49 -0.60 24.56
CA THR A 361 0.07 -1.82 23.88
C THR A 361 -0.99 -2.39 24.79
N VAL A 362 -2.24 -2.24 24.40
CA VAL A 362 -3.29 -3.14 24.85
C VAL A 362 -2.69 -4.54 24.65
N GLY A 363 -2.70 -5.33 25.70
CA GLY A 363 -1.90 -6.53 25.86
C GLY A 363 -1.88 -7.44 24.65
N LYS A 364 -0.80 -8.22 24.54
CA LYS A 364 -0.63 -9.26 23.54
C LYS A 364 -1.96 -10.02 23.37
N PRO A 365 -2.42 -10.28 22.14
CA PRO A 365 -3.53 -11.20 21.95
C PRO A 365 -3.15 -12.52 22.64
N GLY A 366 -3.88 -12.91 23.67
CA GLY A 366 -3.66 -14.19 24.35
C GLY A 366 -3.55 -14.20 25.85
N GLU A 367 -3.49 -13.04 26.56
CA GLU A 367 -3.48 -13.03 28.04
C GLU A 367 -4.50 -12.05 28.62
N LEU A 368 -5.78 -12.33 28.45
CA LEU A 368 -6.84 -11.88 29.35
C LEU A 368 -7.35 -13.11 30.12
N ARG A 369 -6.75 -13.32 31.30
CA ARG A 369 -7.32 -14.28 32.28
C ARG A 369 -8.53 -13.61 32.91
N ALA A 370 -9.73 -14.06 32.50
CA ALA A 370 -10.91 -13.86 33.28
C ALA A 370 -10.81 -14.72 34.56
N VAL A 371 -10.72 -14.08 35.71
CA VAL A 371 -10.87 -14.76 37.00
C VAL A 371 -12.37 -14.86 37.29
N SER A 372 -12.93 -16.06 37.12
CA SER A 372 -14.26 -16.38 37.60
C SER A 372 -14.22 -16.62 39.12
N PRO A 373 -15.13 -16.04 39.89
CA PRO A 373 -15.24 -16.32 41.35
C PRO A 373 -15.82 -17.70 41.68
N ASP A 374 -16.43 -18.39 40.76
CA ASP A 374 -17.03 -19.72 41.01
C ASP A 374 -16.64 -20.68 39.90
N GLY A 375 -15.81 -21.68 40.27
CA GLY A 375 -15.23 -22.64 39.36
C GLY A 375 -16.21 -23.65 38.83
N GLU A 376 -16.90 -23.39 37.75
CA GLU A 376 -17.44 -24.37 36.80
C GLU A 376 -18.01 -23.58 35.60
N LEU A 377 -17.24 -23.55 34.53
CA LEU A 377 -17.58 -23.47 33.11
C LEU A 377 -16.34 -22.96 32.35
N GLY A 378 -15.87 -23.70 31.36
CA GLY A 378 -14.71 -23.33 30.57
C GLY A 378 -14.86 -21.95 29.92
N PRO A 379 -13.77 -21.26 29.58
CA PRO A 379 -13.81 -19.88 29.07
C PRO A 379 -14.61 -19.83 27.79
N LYS A 380 -15.74 -19.11 27.81
CA LYS A 380 -16.34 -18.60 26.57
C LYS A 380 -15.41 -17.50 26.08
N THR A 381 -14.56 -17.81 25.13
CA THR A 381 -13.76 -16.83 24.42
C THR A 381 -14.68 -16.11 23.46
N PHE A 382 -14.64 -14.77 23.48
CA PHE A 382 -15.24 -13.96 22.43
C PHE A 382 -14.22 -13.87 21.29
N ASP A 383 -14.51 -14.48 20.15
CA ASP A 383 -13.55 -14.71 19.07
C ASP A 383 -13.41 -13.53 18.09
N TYR A 384 -14.28 -12.50 18.21
CA TYR A 384 -14.32 -11.34 17.29
C TYR A 384 -13.70 -10.09 17.88
N VAL A 385 -12.42 -10.15 18.28
CA VAL A 385 -11.65 -8.97 18.73
C VAL A 385 -10.71 -8.52 17.60
N TYR A 386 -11.13 -7.52 16.85
CA TYR A 386 -10.31 -6.95 15.76
C TYR A 386 -9.78 -5.57 16.13
N PRO A 387 -8.50 -5.24 15.83
CA PRO A 387 -8.02 -3.88 15.94
C PRO A 387 -8.63 -3.01 14.82
N TYR A 388 -8.84 -1.71 15.11
CA TYR A 388 -9.21 -0.76 14.06
C TYR A 388 -8.06 -0.63 13.04
N GLU A 389 -8.33 -0.93 11.80
CA GLU A 389 -7.41 -0.81 10.69
C GLU A 389 -7.85 0.32 9.75
N HIS A 390 -6.91 1.23 9.39
CA HIS A 390 -7.20 2.37 8.52
C HIS A 390 -7.52 1.97 7.07
N GLU A 391 -7.17 0.76 6.65
CA GLU A 391 -7.55 0.15 5.39
C GLU A 391 -8.39 -1.08 5.65
N SER A 392 -9.66 -0.85 5.85
CA SER A 392 -10.65 -1.88 6.13
C SER A 392 -12.03 -1.37 5.72
N ALA A 393 -12.97 -2.28 5.58
CA ALA A 393 -14.37 -1.90 5.38
C ALA A 393 -14.87 -0.97 6.50
N VAL A 394 -14.40 -1.17 7.74
CA VAL A 394 -14.73 -0.32 8.89
C VAL A 394 -14.18 1.10 8.73
N ALA A 395 -12.97 1.25 8.17
CA ALA A 395 -12.39 2.57 7.92
C ALA A 395 -13.14 3.31 6.81
N ASN A 396 -13.52 2.62 5.74
CA ASN A 396 -14.34 3.18 4.67
C ASN A 396 -15.72 3.59 5.21
N ALA A 397 -16.33 2.77 6.07
CA ALA A 397 -17.59 3.12 6.75
C ALA A 397 -17.45 4.39 7.62
N ALA A 398 -16.33 4.50 8.36
CA ALA A 398 -16.05 5.70 9.14
C ALA A 398 -15.89 6.95 8.25
N GLY A 399 -15.26 6.80 7.07
CA GLY A 399 -15.18 7.85 6.04
C GLY A 399 -16.56 8.30 5.56
N LEU A 400 -17.41 7.34 5.17
CA LEU A 400 -18.78 7.62 4.73
C LEU A 400 -19.62 8.33 5.82
N ILE A 401 -19.44 7.96 7.11
CA ILE A 401 -20.09 8.64 8.24
C ILE A 401 -19.57 10.08 8.36
N GLY A 402 -18.26 10.29 8.18
CA GLY A 402 -17.68 11.64 8.17
C GLY A 402 -18.29 12.54 7.09
N ASP A 403 -18.59 12.01 5.93
CA ASP A 403 -19.21 12.74 4.80
C ASP A 403 -20.68 13.12 5.04
N LEU A 404 -21.35 12.48 6.01
CA LEU A 404 -22.73 12.83 6.39
C LEU A 404 -22.85 14.18 7.11
N ASN A 405 -21.74 14.80 7.50
CA ASN A 405 -21.70 16.09 8.21
C ASN A 405 -22.64 16.14 9.41
N LEU A 406 -22.57 15.11 10.25
CA LEU A 406 -23.46 14.96 11.41
C LEU A 406 -23.36 16.14 12.37
N GLY A 407 -24.48 16.55 12.95
CA GLY A 407 -24.53 17.62 13.94
C GLY A 407 -23.69 17.29 15.20
N ARG A 408 -23.09 18.30 15.84
CA ARG A 408 -22.16 18.13 16.99
C ARG A 408 -22.70 17.33 18.20
N ARG A 409 -23.96 16.99 18.22
CA ARG A 409 -24.60 16.21 19.30
C ARG A 409 -25.24 14.91 18.79
N SER A 410 -25.03 14.58 17.53
CA SER A 410 -25.60 13.36 16.95
C SER A 410 -24.79 12.15 17.39
N THR A 411 -25.49 11.07 17.72
CA THR A 411 -24.89 9.77 18.05
C THR A 411 -24.92 8.85 16.83
N VAL A 412 -23.87 8.13 16.57
CA VAL A 412 -23.85 6.98 15.65
C VAL A 412 -24.16 5.73 16.47
N VAL A 413 -25.18 4.99 16.05
CA VAL A 413 -25.58 3.72 16.70
C VAL A 413 -25.10 2.55 15.85
N ASP A 414 -24.28 1.71 16.45
CA ASP A 414 -23.65 0.55 15.80
C ASP A 414 -24.37 -0.75 16.20
N LEU A 415 -25.08 -1.33 15.25
CA LEU A 415 -25.94 -2.48 15.42
C LEU A 415 -25.13 -3.77 15.13
N GLY A 416 -24.87 -4.58 16.15
CA GLY A 416 -23.93 -5.69 16.11
C GLY A 416 -22.49 -5.20 16.27
N ALA A 417 -22.25 -4.43 17.32
CA ALA A 417 -21.05 -3.64 17.52
C ALA A 417 -19.76 -4.45 17.72
N GLY A 418 -19.88 -5.74 18.07
CA GLY A 418 -18.72 -6.56 18.43
C GLY A 418 -17.93 -5.91 19.58
N THR A 419 -16.66 -5.58 19.33
CA THR A 419 -15.81 -4.80 20.26
C THR A 419 -15.74 -3.32 19.91
N ALA A 420 -16.72 -2.79 19.19
CA ALA A 420 -16.84 -1.37 18.82
C ALA A 420 -15.63 -0.82 18.02
N VAL A 421 -15.14 -1.55 17.06
CA VAL A 421 -13.92 -1.21 16.28
C VAL A 421 -14.03 0.18 15.66
N ILE A 422 -15.19 0.54 15.08
CA ILE A 422 -15.42 1.85 14.44
C ILE A 422 -15.40 3.01 15.44
N SER A 423 -15.73 2.78 16.74
CA SER A 423 -15.80 3.80 17.75
C SER A 423 -14.51 4.62 17.88
N HIS A 424 -13.37 3.98 17.61
CA HIS A 424 -12.07 4.65 17.66
C HIS A 424 -11.96 5.79 16.65
N ALA A 425 -12.40 5.57 15.40
CA ALA A 425 -12.40 6.61 14.37
C ALA A 425 -13.41 7.71 14.66
N LEU A 426 -14.62 7.35 15.09
CA LEU A 426 -15.70 8.28 15.38
C LEU A 426 -15.36 9.21 16.56
N ARG A 427 -14.76 8.67 17.64
CA ARG A 427 -14.28 9.47 18.77
C ARG A 427 -13.20 10.48 18.36
N ARG A 428 -12.28 10.09 17.48
CA ARG A 428 -11.26 11.03 16.94
C ARG A 428 -11.89 12.15 16.12
N ALA A 429 -13.00 11.87 15.44
CA ALA A 429 -13.79 12.87 14.71
C ALA A 429 -14.72 13.69 15.61
N GLY A 430 -14.79 13.41 16.93
CA GLY A 430 -15.67 14.08 17.86
C GLY A 430 -17.15 13.69 17.73
N ILE A 431 -17.43 12.51 17.15
CA ILE A 431 -18.78 11.95 16.96
C ILE A 431 -19.08 11.02 18.12
N ALA A 432 -20.26 11.18 18.73
CA ALA A 432 -20.74 10.29 19.79
C ALA A 432 -21.08 8.90 19.21
N TYR A 433 -20.87 7.87 20.01
CA TYR A 433 -21.04 6.48 19.61
C TYR A 433 -21.80 5.69 20.67
N HIS A 434 -22.66 4.75 20.24
CA HIS A 434 -23.34 3.79 21.10
C HIS A 434 -23.44 2.44 20.38
N GLY A 435 -22.98 1.37 21.01
CA GLY A 435 -23.02 0.01 20.45
C GLY A 435 -24.22 -0.80 20.95
N LEU A 436 -24.90 -1.52 20.05
CA LEU A 436 -25.85 -2.57 20.39
C LEU A 436 -25.20 -3.90 20.07
N GLU A 437 -25.14 -4.82 21.06
CA GLU A 437 -24.42 -6.08 20.90
C GLU A 437 -25.16 -7.22 21.63
N LEU A 438 -25.18 -8.40 21.00
CA LEU A 438 -25.83 -9.61 21.55
C LEU A 438 -24.99 -10.26 22.65
N HIS A 439 -23.68 -10.19 22.56
CA HIS A 439 -22.78 -10.94 23.43
C HIS A 439 -22.42 -10.13 24.69
N PRO A 440 -22.79 -10.60 25.90
CA PRO A 440 -22.59 -9.81 27.12
C PRO A 440 -21.11 -9.51 27.42
N VAL A 441 -20.19 -10.43 27.09
CA VAL A 441 -18.75 -10.20 27.29
C VAL A 441 -18.25 -9.05 26.41
N ALA A 442 -18.76 -8.90 25.19
CA ALA A 442 -18.39 -7.79 24.31
C ALA A 442 -18.93 -6.45 24.85
N VAL A 443 -20.14 -6.45 25.41
CA VAL A 443 -20.72 -5.27 26.09
C VAL A 443 -19.88 -4.89 27.31
N ASP A 444 -19.46 -5.85 28.12
CA ASP A 444 -18.61 -5.60 29.28
C ASP A 444 -17.25 -5.01 28.86
N LEU A 445 -16.63 -5.55 27.81
CA LEU A 445 -15.37 -5.01 27.25
C LEU A 445 -15.51 -3.57 26.73
N MET A 446 -16.65 -3.26 26.10
CA MET A 446 -16.94 -1.88 25.66
C MET A 446 -17.09 -0.95 26.86
N HIS A 447 -17.80 -1.33 27.90
CA HIS A 447 -17.95 -0.54 29.13
C HIS A 447 -16.60 -0.34 29.84
N GLU A 448 -15.76 -1.38 29.94
CA GLU A 448 -14.40 -1.26 30.50
C GLU A 448 -13.52 -0.27 29.70
N ALA A 449 -13.72 -0.21 28.37
CA ALA A 449 -13.07 0.74 27.49
C ALA A 449 -13.70 2.15 27.52
N GLY A 450 -14.73 2.37 28.38
CA GLY A 450 -15.48 3.62 28.45
C GLY A 450 -16.27 3.91 27.17
N ILE A 451 -16.80 2.88 26.52
CA ILE A 451 -17.66 2.95 25.34
C ILE A 451 -19.09 2.67 25.77
N ASP A 452 -20.03 3.53 25.37
CA ASP A 452 -21.45 3.33 25.64
C ASP A 452 -21.97 2.16 24.78
N ALA A 453 -22.63 1.20 25.43
CA ALA A 453 -23.17 0.02 24.78
C ALA A 453 -24.40 -0.52 25.51
N THR A 454 -25.26 -1.23 24.77
CA THR A 454 -26.45 -1.90 25.32
C THR A 454 -26.50 -3.33 24.84
N LEU A 455 -26.76 -4.27 25.75
CA LEU A 455 -27.03 -5.66 25.42
C LEU A 455 -28.36 -5.75 24.67
N CYS A 456 -28.34 -6.15 23.40
CA CYS A 456 -29.51 -6.16 22.55
C CYS A 456 -29.43 -7.26 21.50
N ASP A 457 -30.48 -8.06 21.36
CA ASP A 457 -30.65 -9.02 20.28
C ASP A 457 -31.31 -8.30 19.08
N LEU A 458 -30.60 -8.23 17.96
CA LEU A 458 -31.07 -7.56 16.75
C LEU A 458 -32.26 -8.28 16.07
N THR A 459 -32.59 -9.49 16.50
CA THR A 459 -33.78 -10.23 16.04
C THR A 459 -35.04 -9.88 16.82
N ASP A 460 -34.90 -9.18 17.95
CA ASP A 460 -36.00 -8.57 18.71
C ASP A 460 -36.18 -7.11 18.29
N PHE A 461 -36.98 -6.89 17.25
CA PHE A 461 -37.14 -5.56 16.64
C PHE A 461 -37.80 -4.54 17.57
N ASP A 462 -38.68 -4.98 18.47
CA ASP A 462 -39.31 -4.11 19.46
C ASP A 462 -38.27 -3.62 20.49
N ALA A 463 -37.37 -4.50 20.92
CA ALA A 463 -36.27 -4.14 21.79
C ALA A 463 -35.29 -3.17 21.09
N VAL A 464 -34.93 -3.44 19.82
CA VAL A 464 -34.07 -2.55 19.02
C VAL A 464 -34.70 -1.14 18.93
N GLN A 465 -35.98 -1.05 18.56
CA GLN A 465 -36.67 0.25 18.45
C GLN A 465 -36.73 1.00 19.78
N SER A 466 -37.00 0.29 20.88
CA SER A 466 -36.99 0.88 22.20
C SER A 466 -35.63 1.49 22.56
N VAL A 467 -34.53 0.79 22.29
CA VAL A 467 -33.18 1.29 22.55
C VAL A 467 -32.85 2.49 21.67
N LEU A 468 -33.23 2.45 20.39
CA LEU A 468 -33.03 3.59 19.47
C LEU A 468 -33.78 4.83 19.92
N ASP A 469 -35.03 4.67 20.42
CA ASP A 469 -35.86 5.77 20.94
C ASP A 469 -35.27 6.36 22.23
N ASP A 470 -34.69 5.53 23.11
CA ASP A 470 -34.06 5.94 24.36
C ASP A 470 -32.74 6.71 24.11
N ILE A 471 -31.94 6.32 23.12
CA ILE A 471 -30.72 7.04 22.77
C ILE A 471 -31.01 8.43 22.22
N GLY A 472 -32.12 8.59 21.52
CA GLY A 472 -32.57 9.89 21.00
C GLY A 472 -31.72 10.34 19.81
N ASN A 473 -31.27 11.56 19.76
CA ASN A 473 -30.62 12.25 18.62
C ASN A 473 -29.62 11.42 17.81
N ILE A 474 -30.11 10.43 17.04
CA ILE A 474 -29.31 9.55 16.21
C ILE A 474 -29.04 10.21 14.86
N GLY A 475 -27.76 10.36 14.51
CA GLY A 475 -27.34 10.95 13.24
C GLY A 475 -27.13 9.92 12.13
N ALA A 476 -26.71 8.69 12.48
CA ALA A 476 -26.57 7.57 11.56
C ALA A 476 -26.64 6.26 12.34
N MET A 477 -26.99 5.18 11.64
CA MET A 477 -26.88 3.80 12.12
C MET A 477 -25.82 3.07 11.32
N THR A 478 -25.21 2.03 11.89
CA THR A 478 -24.27 1.14 11.19
C THR A 478 -24.67 -0.32 11.35
N LEU A 479 -24.42 -1.13 10.32
CA LEU A 479 -24.48 -2.61 10.31
C LEU A 479 -23.24 -3.11 9.57
N LEU A 480 -22.16 -3.37 10.33
CA LEU A 480 -20.85 -3.70 9.76
C LEU A 480 -20.58 -5.19 9.95
N ASP A 481 -20.64 -5.94 8.84
CA ASP A 481 -20.48 -7.40 8.81
C ASP A 481 -21.46 -8.11 9.76
N VAL A 482 -22.74 -7.78 9.62
CA VAL A 482 -23.81 -8.29 10.51
C VAL A 482 -24.89 -9.05 9.75
N ILE A 483 -25.36 -8.52 8.62
CA ILE A 483 -26.55 -9.06 7.95
C ILE A 483 -26.35 -10.44 7.37
N GLU A 484 -25.13 -10.85 7.09
CA GLU A 484 -24.75 -12.19 6.65
C GLU A 484 -24.90 -13.25 7.76
N HIS A 485 -24.87 -12.84 9.01
CA HIS A 485 -25.05 -13.72 10.18
C HIS A 485 -26.53 -13.87 10.59
N LEU A 486 -27.41 -13.04 10.06
CA LEU A 486 -28.82 -13.07 10.44
C LEU A 486 -29.61 -14.09 9.64
N THR A 487 -30.51 -14.80 10.31
CA THR A 487 -31.46 -15.71 9.64
C THR A 487 -32.47 -14.96 8.79
N GLN A 488 -32.90 -13.79 9.23
CA GLN A 488 -33.93 -12.96 8.61
C GLN A 488 -33.50 -11.48 8.49
N PRO A 489 -32.43 -11.18 7.73
CA PRO A 489 -31.90 -9.80 7.63
C PRO A 489 -32.93 -8.80 7.06
N HIS A 490 -33.85 -9.27 6.23
CA HIS A 490 -34.88 -8.44 5.61
C HIS A 490 -35.86 -7.85 6.63
N GLU A 491 -36.18 -8.57 7.72
CA GLU A 491 -37.08 -8.10 8.77
C GLU A 491 -36.43 -6.93 9.53
N LEU A 492 -35.15 -7.07 9.97
CA LEU A 492 -34.41 -5.99 10.61
C LEU A 492 -34.30 -4.76 9.70
N LEU A 493 -33.91 -4.97 8.41
CA LEU A 493 -33.76 -3.89 7.47
C LEU A 493 -35.07 -3.12 7.22
N ALA A 494 -36.20 -3.83 7.11
CA ALA A 494 -37.51 -3.21 6.96
C ALA A 494 -37.95 -2.43 8.23
N ALA A 495 -37.71 -3.00 9.42
CA ALA A 495 -38.00 -2.33 10.69
C ALA A 495 -37.17 -1.06 10.88
N LEU A 496 -35.86 -1.13 10.60
CA LEU A 496 -34.97 0.05 10.65
C LEU A 496 -35.36 1.13 9.64
N SER A 497 -35.78 0.75 8.41
CA SER A 497 -36.27 1.72 7.42
C SER A 497 -37.54 2.43 7.91
N ALA A 498 -38.49 1.67 8.43
CA ALA A 498 -39.74 2.22 8.97
C ALA A 498 -39.48 3.14 10.17
N TRP A 499 -38.55 2.78 11.06
CA TRP A 499 -38.13 3.62 12.19
C TRP A 499 -37.44 4.89 11.71
N SER A 500 -36.48 4.76 10.79
CA SER A 500 -35.72 5.90 10.25
C SER A 500 -36.61 6.95 9.58
N LEU A 501 -37.61 6.53 8.79
CA LEU A 501 -38.59 7.43 8.17
C LEU A 501 -39.38 8.25 9.18
N LYS A 502 -39.64 7.71 10.37
CA LYS A 502 -40.35 8.42 11.45
C LYS A 502 -39.45 9.39 12.21
N HIS A 503 -38.13 9.19 12.18
CA HIS A 503 -37.16 9.91 13.01
C HIS A 503 -36.23 10.83 12.19
N GLY A 504 -36.66 11.30 11.01
CA GLY A 504 -35.96 12.31 10.22
C GLY A 504 -35.02 11.73 9.13
N GLU A 505 -35.35 10.54 8.60
CA GLU A 505 -34.61 9.89 7.52
C GLU A 505 -33.16 9.57 7.90
N VAL A 506 -32.96 8.99 9.09
CA VAL A 506 -31.63 8.60 9.60
C VAL A 506 -30.95 7.62 8.64
N PRO A 507 -29.76 7.94 8.09
CA PRO A 507 -29.06 7.05 7.16
C PRO A 507 -28.51 5.81 7.86
N LEU A 508 -28.34 4.72 7.07
CA LEU A 508 -27.72 3.46 7.49
C LEU A 508 -26.43 3.25 6.68
N VAL A 509 -25.31 3.06 7.36
CA VAL A 509 -24.04 2.67 6.74
C VAL A 509 -23.83 1.18 6.96
N VAL A 510 -23.54 0.44 5.89
CA VAL A 510 -23.41 -1.03 5.94
C VAL A 510 -22.08 -1.47 5.38
N SER A 511 -21.50 -2.55 5.94
CA SER A 511 -20.51 -3.37 5.24
C SER A 511 -20.99 -4.81 5.09
N VAL A 512 -20.72 -5.42 3.94
CA VAL A 512 -21.18 -6.79 3.62
C VAL A 512 -20.16 -7.50 2.72
N PRO A 513 -19.74 -8.74 3.03
CA PRO A 513 -18.83 -9.51 2.21
C PRO A 513 -19.38 -9.83 0.82
N ASN A 514 -18.51 -9.74 -0.20
CA ASN A 514 -18.85 -10.03 -1.59
C ASN A 514 -18.41 -11.42 -2.02
N VAL A 515 -19.35 -12.37 -2.13
CA VAL A 515 -19.05 -13.74 -2.60
C VAL A 515 -18.79 -13.83 -4.11
N ALA A 516 -19.02 -12.77 -4.86
CA ALA A 516 -18.66 -12.70 -6.28
C ALA A 516 -17.22 -12.22 -6.49
N HIS A 517 -16.36 -12.23 -5.43
CA HIS A 517 -14.95 -11.92 -5.55
C HIS A 517 -14.22 -12.97 -6.41
N PHE A 518 -13.22 -12.50 -7.19
CA PHE A 518 -12.47 -13.34 -8.10
C PHE A 518 -11.82 -14.56 -7.42
N ASP A 519 -11.18 -14.37 -6.25
CA ASP A 519 -10.48 -15.46 -5.56
C ASP A 519 -11.44 -16.60 -5.23
N LEU A 520 -12.64 -16.26 -4.72
CA LEU A 520 -13.67 -17.27 -4.44
C LEU A 520 -14.19 -17.91 -5.74
N GLY A 521 -14.39 -17.11 -6.78
CA GLY A 521 -14.76 -17.60 -8.11
C GLY A 521 -13.77 -18.61 -8.66
N LEU A 522 -12.47 -18.36 -8.52
CA LEU A 522 -11.42 -19.28 -8.95
C LEU A 522 -11.43 -20.59 -8.14
N ARG A 523 -11.60 -20.52 -6.82
CA ARG A 523 -11.74 -21.73 -5.97
C ARG A 523 -12.95 -22.57 -6.36
N LEU A 524 -14.09 -21.92 -6.62
CA LEU A 524 -15.31 -22.61 -7.07
C LEU A 524 -15.14 -23.30 -8.42
N LEU A 525 -14.44 -22.66 -9.38
CA LEU A 525 -14.09 -23.29 -10.66
C LEU A 525 -13.28 -24.58 -10.48
N CYS A 526 -12.48 -24.65 -9.41
CA CYS A 526 -11.66 -25.81 -9.06
C CYS A 526 -12.36 -26.77 -8.07
N GLY A 527 -13.67 -26.58 -7.83
CA GLY A 527 -14.47 -27.44 -6.95
C GLY A 527 -14.16 -27.28 -5.46
N ARG A 528 -13.54 -26.17 -5.04
CA ARG A 528 -13.17 -25.89 -3.65
C ARG A 528 -14.15 -24.91 -3.01
N TRP A 529 -14.84 -25.38 -1.97
CA TRP A 529 -15.69 -24.58 -1.08
C TRP A 529 -15.37 -24.99 0.34
N THR A 530 -14.54 -24.23 1.03
CA THR A 530 -14.12 -24.53 2.40
C THR A 530 -14.43 -23.34 3.27
N LEU A 531 -15.22 -23.52 4.30
CA LEU A 531 -15.51 -22.51 5.29
C LEU A 531 -14.26 -22.29 6.15
N SER A 532 -14.06 -21.05 6.56
CA SER A 532 -12.98 -20.57 7.41
C SER A 532 -13.53 -20.04 8.74
N ASP A 533 -12.65 -19.79 9.69
CA ASP A 533 -13.05 -19.22 10.98
C ASP A 533 -13.34 -17.70 10.88
N THR A 534 -12.91 -17.06 9.81
CA THR A 534 -13.10 -15.62 9.54
C THR A 534 -13.10 -15.36 8.03
N GLY A 535 -13.55 -14.17 7.59
CA GLY A 535 -13.42 -13.69 6.20
C GLY A 535 -14.63 -13.96 5.32
N LEU A 536 -14.43 -14.04 3.98
CA LEU A 536 -15.55 -14.16 3.02
C LEU A 536 -16.42 -15.41 3.19
N LEU A 537 -15.81 -16.52 3.58
CA LEU A 537 -16.47 -17.80 3.85
C LEU A 537 -16.42 -18.16 5.33
N ASP A 538 -16.60 -17.19 6.21
CA ASP A 538 -16.73 -17.43 7.64
C ASP A 538 -17.81 -18.49 7.89
N SER A 539 -17.51 -19.46 8.74
CA SER A 539 -18.40 -20.59 9.06
C SER A 539 -19.72 -20.18 9.74
N THR A 540 -19.77 -18.96 10.26
CA THR A 540 -20.96 -18.36 10.87
C THR A 540 -21.83 -17.58 9.89
N HIS A 541 -21.37 -17.38 8.64
CA HIS A 541 -22.17 -16.74 7.60
C HIS A 541 -23.34 -17.63 7.17
N LEU A 542 -24.54 -17.17 7.40
CA LEU A 542 -25.79 -17.85 7.00
C LEU A 542 -26.26 -17.39 5.62
N ARG A 543 -25.80 -16.22 5.17
CA ARG A 543 -26.20 -15.56 3.93
C ARG A 543 -24.98 -15.10 3.14
N PHE A 544 -25.10 -15.18 1.82
CA PHE A 544 -24.02 -14.82 0.91
C PHE A 544 -24.55 -13.84 -0.14
N PHE A 545 -23.84 -12.72 -0.34
CA PHE A 545 -24.33 -11.63 -1.16
C PHE A 545 -23.38 -11.31 -2.34
N THR A 546 -23.99 -11.04 -3.49
CA THR A 546 -23.38 -10.33 -4.61
C THR A 546 -23.90 -8.90 -4.62
N GLU A 547 -23.31 -7.98 -5.42
CA GLU A 547 -23.83 -6.62 -5.56
C GLU A 547 -25.32 -6.59 -5.91
N THR A 548 -25.72 -7.40 -6.90
CA THR A 548 -27.10 -7.43 -7.41
C THR A 548 -28.08 -7.90 -6.34
N THR A 549 -27.76 -8.97 -5.64
CA THR A 549 -28.65 -9.54 -4.62
C THR A 549 -28.77 -8.63 -3.42
N LEU A 550 -27.64 -8.05 -2.97
CA LEU A 550 -27.61 -7.11 -1.85
C LEU A 550 -28.43 -5.84 -2.15
N LYS A 551 -28.21 -5.23 -3.30
CA LYS A 551 -28.96 -4.04 -3.74
C LYS A 551 -30.47 -4.31 -3.80
N ARG A 552 -30.86 -5.44 -4.35
CA ARG A 552 -32.27 -5.85 -4.44
C ARG A 552 -32.90 -5.99 -3.08
N MET A 553 -32.23 -6.64 -2.13
CA MET A 553 -32.71 -6.77 -0.76
C MET A 553 -32.91 -5.41 -0.09
N PHE A 554 -31.95 -4.49 -0.22
CA PHE A 554 -32.09 -3.16 0.35
C PHE A 554 -33.27 -2.40 -0.27
N GLU A 555 -33.39 -2.39 -1.59
CA GLU A 555 -34.50 -1.70 -2.28
C GLU A 555 -35.88 -2.23 -1.84
N ARG A 556 -36.02 -3.54 -1.68
CA ARG A 556 -37.28 -4.14 -1.21
C ARG A 556 -37.57 -3.86 0.26
N CYS A 557 -36.53 -3.69 1.07
CA CYS A 557 -36.67 -3.35 2.49
C CYS A 557 -36.75 -1.83 2.74
N GLY A 558 -36.90 -1.02 1.70
CA GLY A 558 -37.08 0.45 1.84
C GLY A 558 -35.77 1.23 1.99
N TRP A 559 -34.66 0.72 1.45
CA TRP A 559 -33.37 1.39 1.47
C TRP A 559 -32.83 1.60 0.04
N ARG A 560 -32.35 2.80 -0.25
CA ARG A 560 -31.64 3.12 -1.50
C ARG A 560 -30.19 3.49 -1.25
N VAL A 561 -29.30 3.02 -2.08
CA VAL A 561 -27.87 3.36 -2.02
C VAL A 561 -27.68 4.82 -2.44
N VAL A 562 -27.06 5.63 -1.60
CA VAL A 562 -26.78 7.06 -1.85
C VAL A 562 -25.29 7.38 -1.93
N ALA A 563 -24.43 6.61 -1.27
CA ALA A 563 -22.99 6.71 -1.38
C ALA A 563 -22.33 5.31 -1.28
N ARG A 564 -21.11 5.19 -1.76
CA ARG A 564 -20.37 3.93 -1.78
C ARG A 564 -18.88 4.21 -1.61
N ASP A 565 -18.24 3.41 -0.79
CA ASP A 565 -16.78 3.36 -0.64
C ASP A 565 -16.36 1.90 -0.42
N ASP A 566 -16.52 1.08 -1.48
CA ASP A 566 -16.30 -0.37 -1.45
C ASP A 566 -14.86 -0.70 -1.06
N PHE A 567 -14.67 -1.64 -0.14
CA PHE A 567 -13.34 -2.13 0.21
C PHE A 567 -12.85 -3.10 -0.86
N ILE A 568 -11.77 -2.70 -1.54
CA ILE A 568 -11.16 -3.44 -2.65
C ILE A 568 -9.94 -4.20 -2.11
N SER A 569 -9.92 -5.50 -2.30
CA SER A 569 -8.75 -6.33 -2.06
C SER A 569 -8.49 -7.21 -3.28
N LEU A 570 -7.24 -7.29 -3.68
CA LEU A 570 -6.82 -8.15 -4.79
C LEU A 570 -6.47 -9.57 -4.32
N ARG A 571 -6.31 -9.74 -3.01
CA ARG A 571 -6.15 -11.03 -2.33
C ARG A 571 -7.02 -11.02 -1.09
N THR A 572 -7.97 -11.90 -1.05
CA THR A 572 -8.82 -12.12 0.13
C THR A 572 -8.27 -13.28 0.96
N ASP A 573 -8.89 -13.56 2.10
CA ASP A 573 -8.70 -14.78 2.87
C ASP A 573 -8.95 -16.07 2.04
N GLN A 574 -9.68 -15.94 0.93
CA GLN A 574 -9.96 -17.03 -0.02
C GLN A 574 -8.91 -17.19 -1.12
N TYR A 575 -7.84 -16.38 -1.11
CA TYR A 575 -6.71 -16.59 -2.01
C TYR A 575 -6.00 -17.91 -1.66
N ASP A 576 -5.90 -18.79 -2.64
CA ASP A 576 -5.32 -20.13 -2.47
C ASP A 576 -3.95 -20.16 -3.18
N ASP A 577 -2.87 -20.12 -2.39
CA ASP A 577 -1.52 -20.11 -2.92
C ASP A 577 -1.19 -21.38 -3.70
N GLU A 578 -1.58 -22.55 -3.22
CA GLU A 578 -1.32 -23.82 -3.92
C GLU A 578 -2.04 -23.89 -5.26
N LEU A 579 -3.29 -23.42 -5.31
CA LEU A 579 -4.07 -23.35 -6.53
C LEU A 579 -3.47 -22.36 -7.52
N ASN A 580 -3.10 -21.18 -7.04
CA ASN A 580 -2.53 -20.13 -7.88
C ASN A 580 -1.11 -20.47 -8.37
N ASP A 581 -0.29 -21.15 -7.54
CA ASP A 581 1.04 -21.65 -7.94
C ASP A 581 0.97 -22.80 -8.94
N GLY A 582 -0.12 -23.56 -8.93
CA GLY A 582 -0.37 -24.65 -9.88
C GLY A 582 -0.84 -24.19 -11.27
N LEU A 583 -1.25 -22.92 -11.41
CA LEU A 583 -1.74 -22.36 -12.67
C LEU A 583 -0.69 -21.39 -13.28
N PRO A 584 -0.53 -21.37 -14.63
CA PRO A 584 0.27 -20.33 -15.26
C PRO A 584 -0.24 -18.93 -14.90
N VAL A 585 0.68 -18.00 -14.56
CA VAL A 585 0.36 -16.62 -14.15
C VAL A 585 -0.50 -15.92 -15.21
N GLU A 586 -0.21 -16.18 -16.49
CA GLU A 586 -0.96 -15.66 -17.63
C GLU A 586 -2.42 -16.14 -17.63
N MET A 587 -2.66 -17.38 -17.20
CA MET A 587 -4.01 -17.94 -17.11
C MET A 587 -4.79 -17.29 -15.98
N ILE A 588 -4.18 -17.08 -14.81
CA ILE A 588 -4.82 -16.38 -13.68
C ILE A 588 -5.16 -14.95 -14.09
N GLY A 589 -4.23 -14.24 -14.73
CA GLY A 589 -4.43 -12.90 -15.26
C GLY A 589 -5.59 -12.83 -16.27
N ALA A 590 -5.67 -13.80 -17.18
CA ALA A 590 -6.76 -13.89 -18.16
C ALA A 590 -8.13 -14.16 -17.50
N LEU A 591 -8.18 -15.07 -16.55
CA LEU A 591 -9.41 -15.39 -15.82
C LEU A 591 -9.89 -14.21 -14.99
N ARG A 592 -8.97 -13.48 -14.35
CA ARG A 592 -9.28 -12.26 -13.59
C ARG A 592 -9.82 -11.17 -14.52
N ALA A 593 -9.16 -10.90 -15.64
CA ALA A 593 -9.61 -9.93 -16.62
C ALA A 593 -10.98 -10.31 -17.21
N LEU A 594 -11.21 -11.60 -17.45
CA LEU A 594 -12.50 -12.12 -17.89
C LEU A 594 -13.56 -11.90 -16.80
N SER A 595 -13.27 -12.26 -15.56
CA SER A 595 -14.18 -12.04 -14.43
C SER A 595 -14.56 -10.56 -14.30
N GLN A 596 -13.58 -9.66 -14.33
CA GLN A 596 -13.81 -8.21 -14.24
C GLN A 596 -14.59 -7.65 -15.43
N SER A 597 -14.51 -8.25 -16.60
CA SER A 597 -15.26 -7.81 -17.77
C SER A 597 -16.77 -8.11 -17.67
N TYR A 598 -17.13 -9.16 -16.95
CA TYR A 598 -18.52 -9.55 -16.66
C TYR A 598 -19.01 -9.02 -15.32
N ASN A 599 -18.12 -8.92 -14.33
CA ASN A 599 -18.38 -8.39 -13.01
C ASN A 599 -17.34 -7.31 -12.66
N PRO A 600 -17.60 -6.01 -12.91
CA PRO A 600 -16.70 -4.93 -12.57
C PRO A 600 -16.34 -4.87 -11.07
N LYS A 601 -17.13 -5.56 -10.21
CA LYS A 601 -16.94 -5.66 -8.77
C LYS A 601 -16.21 -6.94 -8.31
N ALA A 602 -15.61 -7.67 -9.25
CA ALA A 602 -14.89 -8.92 -8.94
C ALA A 602 -13.66 -8.73 -8.03
N SER A 603 -13.18 -7.52 -7.83
CA SER A 603 -12.09 -7.19 -6.89
C SER A 603 -12.58 -6.51 -5.60
N VAL A 604 -13.88 -6.31 -5.45
CA VAL A 604 -14.47 -5.79 -4.21
C VAL A 604 -14.55 -6.95 -3.22
N GLN A 605 -13.90 -6.81 -2.08
CA GLN A 605 -13.97 -7.79 -0.99
C GLN A 605 -15.21 -7.57 -0.14
N GLN A 606 -15.50 -6.31 0.20
CA GLN A 606 -16.68 -5.93 0.96
C GLN A 606 -17.35 -4.72 0.34
N PHE A 607 -18.67 -4.76 0.23
CA PHE A 607 -19.47 -3.60 -0.13
C PHE A 607 -19.60 -2.70 1.10
N VAL A 608 -19.28 -1.41 0.98
CA VAL A 608 -19.44 -0.42 2.04
C VAL A 608 -20.28 0.73 1.51
N TRP A 609 -21.55 0.78 1.94
CA TRP A 609 -22.54 1.69 1.37
C TRP A 609 -23.24 2.51 2.42
N THR A 610 -23.57 3.75 2.06
CA THR A 610 -24.54 4.59 2.77
C THR A 610 -25.91 4.44 2.11
N LEU A 611 -26.89 4.14 2.92
CA LEU A 611 -28.29 3.91 2.53
C LEU A 611 -29.18 5.02 3.09
N ALA A 612 -30.09 5.53 2.27
CA ALA A 612 -31.16 6.41 2.70
C ALA A 612 -32.50 5.65 2.68
N PRO A 613 -33.38 5.85 3.68
CA PRO A 613 -34.67 5.19 3.71
C PRO A 613 -35.62 5.76 2.65
N PHE A 614 -36.56 4.94 2.18
CA PHE A 614 -37.70 5.40 1.41
C PHE A 614 -38.93 4.54 1.67
N PRO A 615 -40.16 5.08 1.51
CA PRO A 615 -41.38 4.33 1.79
C PRO A 615 -41.57 3.16 0.81
N VAL A 616 -41.86 1.97 1.35
CA VAL A 616 -42.32 0.81 0.57
C VAL A 616 -43.73 0.45 0.99
N SER A 617 -44.58 0.10 0.02
CA SER A 617 -45.99 -0.23 0.26
C SER A 617 -46.17 -1.61 0.92
N SER A 618 -45.25 -2.53 0.65
CA SER A 618 -45.27 -3.90 1.16
C SER A 618 -43.85 -4.40 1.28
N PRO A 619 -43.24 -4.36 2.48
CA PRO A 619 -41.94 -4.98 2.70
C PRO A 619 -42.02 -6.49 2.50
N PRO A 620 -40.92 -7.15 2.14
CA PRO A 620 -40.89 -8.59 1.90
C PRO A 620 -41.17 -9.36 3.18
N THR A 621 -41.95 -10.45 3.07
CA THR A 621 -42.34 -11.30 4.20
C THR A 621 -41.41 -12.51 4.38
N SER A 622 -40.47 -12.69 3.47
CA SER A 622 -39.45 -13.76 3.54
C SER A 622 -38.15 -13.35 2.88
N TYR A 623 -37.06 -14.01 3.28
CA TYR A 623 -35.76 -13.80 2.64
C TYR A 623 -35.77 -14.09 1.14
N LEU A 624 -36.46 -15.15 0.72
CA LEU A 624 -36.56 -15.51 -0.69
C LEU A 624 -37.32 -14.44 -1.48
N GLU A 625 -38.37 -13.86 -0.91
CA GLU A 625 -39.08 -12.74 -1.53
C GLU A 625 -38.19 -11.50 -1.63
N ALA A 626 -37.42 -11.19 -0.59
CA ALA A 626 -36.45 -10.08 -0.61
C ALA A 626 -35.38 -10.23 -1.71
N MET A 627 -35.03 -11.47 -2.05
CA MET A 627 -34.00 -11.81 -3.04
C MET A 627 -34.58 -12.12 -4.43
N ALA A 628 -35.91 -12.24 -4.59
CA ALA A 628 -36.54 -12.66 -5.86
C ALA A 628 -36.31 -11.65 -6.98
N GLU A 629 -36.14 -12.13 -8.19
CA GLU A 629 -36.07 -11.28 -9.38
C GLU A 629 -37.41 -10.61 -9.70
N PRO A 630 -37.42 -9.37 -10.21
CA PRO A 630 -38.65 -8.78 -10.73
C PRO A 630 -39.23 -9.67 -11.84
N GLU A 631 -40.54 -9.93 -11.81
CA GLU A 631 -41.18 -10.65 -12.90
C GLU A 631 -40.91 -9.95 -14.24
N GLY A 632 -40.26 -10.64 -15.19
CA GLY A 632 -39.92 -10.12 -16.52
C GLY A 632 -38.50 -9.56 -16.68
N ALA A 633 -37.66 -9.55 -15.66
CA ALA A 633 -36.25 -9.25 -15.84
C ALA A 633 -35.53 -10.47 -16.46
N SER A 634 -35.12 -10.35 -17.72
CA SER A 634 -34.25 -11.34 -18.32
C SER A 634 -32.82 -11.06 -17.83
N GLU A 635 -32.15 -12.05 -17.24
CA GLU A 635 -30.73 -11.99 -16.85
C GLU A 635 -29.78 -11.65 -18.03
N LEU A 636 -30.28 -11.53 -19.23
CA LEU A 636 -29.55 -11.36 -20.48
C LEU A 636 -29.50 -9.93 -21.03
N ASP A 637 -30.04 -8.95 -20.32
CA ASP A 637 -30.01 -7.55 -20.80
C ASP A 637 -28.71 -6.80 -20.45
N ALA A 638 -27.78 -7.38 -19.66
CA ALA A 638 -26.38 -6.99 -19.70
C ALA A 638 -25.77 -7.60 -20.97
N GLU A 639 -25.84 -6.88 -22.10
CA GLU A 639 -25.03 -7.24 -23.28
C GLU A 639 -23.57 -7.41 -22.78
N PRO A 640 -22.96 -8.61 -22.92
CA PRO A 640 -21.56 -8.76 -22.59
C PRO A 640 -20.83 -7.73 -23.43
N ASN A 641 -20.12 -6.83 -22.75
CA ASN A 641 -19.18 -5.95 -23.42
C ASN A 641 -18.28 -6.86 -24.23
N ASP A 642 -18.43 -6.84 -25.56
CA ASP A 642 -17.60 -7.65 -26.49
C ASP A 642 -16.14 -7.20 -26.30
N ASN A 643 -15.49 -7.76 -25.27
CA ASN A 643 -14.16 -7.35 -24.88
C ASN A 643 -13.16 -8.03 -25.83
N LEU A 644 -12.99 -7.36 -26.99
CA LEU A 644 -12.02 -7.74 -28.03
C LEU A 644 -10.63 -7.96 -27.41
N ALA A 645 -10.32 -7.27 -26.30
CA ALA A 645 -9.08 -7.39 -25.55
C ALA A 645 -8.94 -8.76 -24.87
N VAL A 646 -9.99 -9.29 -24.23
CA VAL A 646 -9.96 -10.61 -23.57
C VAL A 646 -9.81 -11.72 -24.60
N ARG A 647 -10.53 -11.65 -25.72
CA ARG A 647 -10.41 -12.64 -26.79
C ARG A 647 -9.05 -12.57 -27.49
N SER A 648 -8.52 -11.37 -27.69
CA SER A 648 -7.17 -11.16 -28.25
C SER A 648 -6.10 -11.71 -27.31
N TYR A 649 -6.27 -11.51 -26.01
CA TYR A 649 -5.37 -12.05 -24.99
C TYR A 649 -5.44 -13.58 -24.91
N LEU A 650 -6.63 -14.18 -24.85
CA LEU A 650 -6.79 -15.64 -24.85
C LEU A 650 -6.23 -16.30 -26.13
N ALA A 651 -6.29 -15.57 -27.24
CA ALA A 651 -5.66 -16.00 -28.50
C ALA A 651 -4.14 -15.89 -28.46
N SER A 652 -3.60 -14.84 -27.84
CA SER A 652 -2.14 -14.61 -27.74
C SER A 652 -1.44 -15.63 -26.84
N VAL A 653 -2.13 -16.10 -25.80
CA VAL A 653 -1.62 -17.15 -24.89
C VAL A 653 -1.96 -18.56 -25.32
N GLY A 654 -2.50 -18.75 -26.53
CA GLY A 654 -2.76 -20.08 -27.10
C GLY A 654 -3.95 -20.84 -26.50
N LEU A 655 -4.73 -20.21 -25.63
CA LEU A 655 -5.92 -20.81 -25.00
C LEU A 655 -7.15 -20.88 -25.95
N LEU A 656 -7.11 -20.21 -27.10
CA LEU A 656 -8.08 -20.35 -28.17
C LEU A 656 -7.43 -21.04 -29.38
N SER A 657 -7.99 -22.16 -29.82
CA SER A 657 -7.48 -22.86 -30.99
C SER A 657 -7.59 -21.98 -32.26
N SER A 658 -6.68 -22.20 -33.20
CA SER A 658 -6.67 -21.47 -34.49
C SER A 658 -7.97 -21.63 -35.28
N GLU A 659 -8.74 -22.68 -35.03
CA GLU A 659 -10.02 -22.97 -35.68
C GLU A 659 -11.19 -22.25 -34.99
N THR A 660 -11.15 -22.15 -33.65
CA THR A 660 -12.08 -21.35 -32.84
C THR A 660 -11.89 -19.86 -33.14
N ASN A 661 -10.64 -19.42 -33.32
CA ASN A 661 -10.29 -18.06 -33.74
C ASN A 661 -10.81 -17.72 -35.13
N ARG A 662 -10.74 -18.66 -36.10
CA ARG A 662 -11.29 -18.42 -37.46
C ARG A 662 -12.82 -18.35 -37.46
N ARG A 663 -13.50 -19.16 -36.64
CA ARG A 663 -14.98 -19.09 -36.49
C ARG A 663 -15.43 -17.83 -35.78
N ALA A 664 -14.77 -17.46 -34.68
CA ALA A 664 -15.06 -16.23 -33.94
C ALA A 664 -14.73 -14.98 -34.76
N ALA A 665 -13.62 -14.94 -35.49
CA ALA A 665 -13.27 -13.84 -36.39
C ALA A 665 -14.25 -13.72 -37.57
N LYS A 666 -14.82 -14.84 -38.04
CA LYS A 666 -15.83 -14.84 -39.10
C LYS A 666 -17.18 -14.31 -38.61
N HIS A 667 -17.57 -14.65 -37.38
CA HIS A 667 -18.78 -14.10 -36.74
C HIS A 667 -18.62 -12.64 -36.33
N LEU A 668 -17.44 -12.24 -35.81
CA LEU A 668 -17.12 -10.84 -35.48
C LEU A 668 -17.09 -9.96 -36.74
N ARG A 669 -16.48 -10.42 -37.82
CA ARG A 669 -16.50 -9.67 -39.10
C ARG A 669 -17.92 -9.49 -39.62
N SER A 670 -18.76 -10.50 -39.53
CA SER A 670 -20.16 -10.39 -39.95
C SER A 670 -21.02 -9.51 -39.04
N GLY A 671 -20.82 -9.59 -37.71
CA GLY A 671 -21.55 -8.80 -36.69
C GLY A 671 -21.15 -7.32 -36.71
N VAL A 672 -19.85 -7.03 -36.66
CA VAL A 672 -19.33 -5.65 -36.65
C VAL A 672 -19.60 -4.94 -38.00
N ILE A 673 -19.44 -5.64 -39.09
CA ILE A 673 -19.78 -5.07 -40.41
C ILE A 673 -21.29 -4.80 -40.52
N TRP A 674 -22.11 -5.65 -39.95
CA TRP A 674 -23.58 -5.48 -40.03
C TRP A 674 -24.09 -4.34 -39.14
N ARG A 675 -23.58 -4.23 -37.91
CA ARG A 675 -23.92 -3.13 -36.99
C ARG A 675 -23.28 -1.80 -37.42
N GLY A 676 -22.04 -1.79 -37.86
CA GLY A 676 -21.38 -0.61 -38.42
C GLY A 676 -22.03 -0.09 -39.68
N ARG A 677 -22.49 -0.96 -40.59
CA ARG A 677 -23.26 -0.56 -41.78
C ARG A 677 -24.59 0.12 -41.44
N ARG A 678 -25.30 -0.35 -40.41
CA ARG A 678 -26.62 0.22 -40.05
C ARG A 678 -26.50 1.59 -39.38
N VAL A 679 -25.47 1.81 -38.55
CA VAL A 679 -25.22 3.08 -37.86
C VAL A 679 -24.59 4.11 -38.80
N VAL A 680 -23.63 3.72 -39.63
CA VAL A 680 -22.98 4.62 -40.60
C VAL A 680 -23.94 5.00 -41.73
N LEU A 681 -24.74 4.07 -42.26
CA LEU A 681 -25.75 4.36 -43.29
C LEU A 681 -26.91 5.24 -42.77
N LYS A 682 -27.30 5.14 -41.49
CA LYS A 682 -28.31 6.04 -40.91
C LYS A 682 -27.78 7.45 -40.65
N LYS A 683 -26.49 7.64 -40.38
CA LYS A 683 -25.87 8.96 -40.17
C LYS A 683 -25.43 9.63 -41.49
N VAL A 684 -24.99 8.85 -42.48
CA VAL A 684 -24.51 9.38 -43.79
C VAL A 684 -25.66 9.86 -44.66
N ASN A 685 -26.84 9.24 -44.59
CA ASN A 685 -28.00 9.69 -45.34
C ASN A 685 -28.66 10.99 -44.83
N LYS A 686 -28.17 11.55 -43.70
CA LYS A 686 -28.70 12.81 -43.13
C LYS A 686 -27.80 14.04 -43.36
N SER A 687 -26.68 13.93 -44.08
CA SER A 687 -25.77 15.07 -44.33
C SER A 687 -25.29 15.10 -45.79
N PRO A 688 -25.58 16.18 -46.52
CA PRO A 688 -25.19 16.31 -47.96
C PRO A 688 -23.66 16.38 -48.21
N ARG A 689 -22.85 16.70 -47.18
CA ARG A 689 -21.40 16.83 -47.33
C ARG A 689 -20.61 15.50 -47.17
N LEU A 690 -21.27 14.42 -46.75
CA LEU A 690 -20.64 13.11 -46.56
C LEU A 690 -20.95 12.09 -47.67
N SER A 691 -21.76 12.45 -48.64
CA SER A 691 -22.12 11.56 -49.77
C SER A 691 -20.92 11.24 -50.67
N ALA A 692 -19.99 12.17 -50.85
CA ALA A 692 -18.77 11.97 -51.64
C ALA A 692 -17.76 11.00 -50.98
N TYR A 693 -17.75 10.92 -49.62
CA TYR A 693 -16.90 10.00 -48.86
C TYR A 693 -17.44 8.56 -48.90
N SER A 694 -18.73 8.38 -49.05
CA SER A 694 -19.37 7.06 -49.08
C SER A 694 -19.00 6.23 -50.34
N LYS A 695 -18.65 6.89 -51.43
CA LYS A 695 -18.19 6.21 -52.66
C LYS A 695 -16.76 5.67 -52.52
N LYS A 696 -15.87 6.37 -51.77
CA LYS A 696 -14.51 5.94 -51.51
C LYS A 696 -14.46 4.80 -50.47
N LEU A 697 -15.35 4.82 -49.46
CA LEU A 697 -15.43 3.75 -48.45
C LEU A 697 -16.01 2.43 -49.02
N ARG A 698 -16.89 2.51 -50.04
CA ARG A 698 -17.43 1.30 -50.71
C ARG A 698 -16.40 0.59 -51.60
N GLY A 699 -15.37 1.31 -52.06
CA GLY A 699 -14.24 0.72 -52.79
C GLY A 699 -13.23 0.02 -51.88
N TRP A 700 -13.19 0.40 -50.61
CA TRP A 700 -12.25 -0.16 -49.64
C TRP A 700 -12.83 -1.38 -48.87
N LEU A 701 -14.15 -1.57 -48.93
CA LEU A 701 -14.88 -2.65 -48.26
C LEU A 701 -15.30 -3.80 -49.23
N ARG A 702 -14.85 -3.73 -50.49
CA ARG A 702 -14.85 -4.85 -51.45
C ARG A 702 -13.45 -5.51 -51.45
#